data_f2164e1c4acd66ac117d591aacd21494
#
_entry.id   f2164e1c4acd66ac117d591aacd21494
#
_cell.length_a   1.000
_cell.length_b   1.000
_cell.length_c   1.000
_cell.angle_alpha   90.00
_cell.angle_beta   90.00
_cell.angle_gamma   90.00
#
_symmetry.space_group_name_H-M   'P 1'
#
loop_
_entity.id
_entity.type
_entity.pdbx_description
1 polymer ?
#
loop_
_entity_poly.entity_id
_entity_poly.type
_entity_poly.pdbx_seq_one_letter_code
_entity_poly.pdbx_strand_id
1 'polypeptide(L)'
;MKKSFLFAMMLCCAQLLSAQQERIDLSGTWRFQADPMGFGKTPGSELYQAKLTESIMLPGSTDEGGKGMLTTARYVDRLTRKFEYCGQAWYQREVIIPEEWKDKEITLNLERCHWETTVYVDGKEIGAKEHLSVPNRFLLSKQMTPGMHILTICVDNRLKYPMDQWNHGTTEYTQTNWNGIVGKIELTAYEKTNIHALKAYPDIETRTVTLDITVNNTTGQPTNGLLQLVINEKGGKTVSEQSFPITLKEGSNQLIKEISMGKNIKLWNEFTPYLYEVKAMLTADNKQDSKNITFGMREVTQGKHHIQINGRNVHLRGALDCCVFPLTGYPSTTIEDWKRIFLTVNDYGMNHIRFHSWCPPEAAFHAADEVGIYLQAELPMWIKDVGQYPARRDFFEKEMYAILEEYGNHPSFILMCNGNENEGNFNVLEDLVKKAQKHDNRRLYSASTARTHTPSDQYYVSHVTEKGWITVYEGKPSTDWDRKKESDIDCPVIAHETGQRCMYPNFAEMEKYTGVVSPRNFEVFRERLARNGMLHQADDFFRATGAHTVLQYKEVNESLLRTANSGGFQLLGLADFPGQGSAFVGILDAFWESKGLVSPEKYRESCAPTVLLARMPKRTYMNNETFTAKLEIYHYGEHPLKRGKLNWELKDGKGNTVKKGNISTPAIPCATVDSLGKVNISLNKVSHAEKLTLHTTLNDTYHNEWDIWVYPCQQTAADDYVYARTYDEKVKTALQQGKKVLLIPENVKGRKTKFASHFWNPHKNTCSFSYLAYASWCRAYIFPIHSLYRVYYDNIRHHVSYAV
;
A
#
# COMPACT_ATOMS: atom_id res chain seq x y z
N MET A 1 19.49 15.28 65.49
CA MET A 1 19.23 15.94 64.16
C MET A 1 19.62 15.12 62.93
N LYS A 2 19.78 13.83 62.98
CA LYS A 2 20.12 12.95 61.82
C LYS A 2 19.02 11.89 61.47
N LYS A 3 17.94 11.82 62.24
CA LYS A 3 16.81 10.88 61.98
C LYS A 3 15.58 11.51 61.31
N SER A 4 15.47 12.85 61.30
CA SER A 4 14.30 13.55 60.70
C SER A 4 14.52 13.87 59.19
N PHE A 5 15.74 13.78 58.68
CA PHE A 5 16.01 14.04 57.27
C PHE A 5 15.82 12.82 56.37
N LEU A 6 15.88 11.61 56.94
CA LEU A 6 15.64 10.35 56.19
C LEU A 6 14.15 10.07 56.00
N PHE A 7 13.26 10.60 56.82
CA PHE A 7 11.83 10.41 56.68
C PHE A 7 11.15 11.36 55.68
N ALA A 8 11.76 12.54 55.47
CA ALA A 8 11.30 13.47 54.40
C ALA A 8 11.74 13.03 53.00
N MET A 9 12.83 12.26 52.87
CA MET A 9 13.30 11.78 51.58
C MET A 9 12.63 10.49 51.16
N MET A 10 12.03 9.71 52.08
CA MET A 10 11.21 8.54 51.77
C MET A 10 9.75 8.87 51.42
N LEU A 11 9.24 10.06 51.73
CA LEU A 11 7.88 10.48 51.34
C LEU A 11 7.83 11.14 49.97
N CYS A 12 8.98 11.54 49.37
CA CYS A 12 9.01 12.05 47.99
C CYS A 12 9.16 10.98 46.90
N CYS A 13 9.51 9.74 47.27
CA CYS A 13 9.64 8.66 46.29
C CYS A 13 8.40 7.79 46.08
N ALA A 14 7.28 8.08 46.81
CA ALA A 14 6.07 7.24 46.77
C ALA A 14 4.92 7.83 45.93
N GLN A 15 5.14 8.87 45.11
CA GLN A 15 4.09 9.47 44.27
C GLN A 15 4.50 9.63 42.81
N LEU A 16 5.25 8.68 42.25
CA LEU A 16 5.33 8.49 40.82
C LEU A 16 4.33 7.39 40.41
N LEU A 17 3.11 7.42 40.92
CA LEU A 17 2.00 6.76 40.24
C LEU A 17 1.69 7.60 39.01
N SER A 18 2.10 7.12 37.86
CA SER A 18 1.69 7.63 36.56
C SER A 18 0.19 7.93 36.60
N ALA A 19 -0.22 9.16 36.35
CA ALA A 19 -1.61 9.50 36.08
C ALA A 19 -1.99 8.82 34.75
N GLN A 20 -2.30 7.53 34.83
CA GLN A 20 -2.83 6.78 33.70
C GLN A 20 -4.30 7.15 33.59
N GLN A 21 -4.72 7.59 32.41
CA GLN A 21 -6.12 7.84 32.12
C GLN A 21 -6.96 6.62 32.51
N GLU A 22 -8.01 6.83 33.28
CA GLU A 22 -8.90 5.75 33.68
C GLU A 22 -9.76 5.33 32.51
N ARG A 23 -9.82 4.02 32.23
CA ARG A 23 -10.50 3.46 31.08
C ARG A 23 -11.37 2.27 31.45
N ILE A 24 -12.48 2.13 30.77
CA ILE A 24 -13.34 0.93 30.79
C ILE A 24 -13.33 0.35 29.39
N ASP A 25 -12.78 -0.86 29.25
CA ASP A 25 -12.87 -1.63 28.02
C ASP A 25 -14.29 -2.15 27.84
N LEU A 26 -14.85 -1.88 26.67
CA LEU A 26 -16.18 -2.33 26.28
C LEU A 26 -16.18 -3.52 25.33
N SER A 27 -15.04 -4.19 25.16
CA SER A 27 -14.93 -5.41 24.36
C SER A 27 -15.77 -6.54 24.96
N GLY A 28 -16.25 -7.46 24.13
CA GLY A 28 -16.99 -8.65 24.54
C GLY A 28 -18.39 -8.73 23.93
N THR A 29 -19.30 -9.41 24.60
CA THR A 29 -20.66 -9.64 24.08
C THR A 29 -21.54 -8.39 24.22
N TRP A 30 -22.14 -7.99 23.12
CA TRP A 30 -23.15 -6.94 23.03
C TRP A 30 -24.49 -7.53 22.61
N ARG A 31 -25.60 -6.94 23.04
CA ARG A 31 -26.91 -7.18 22.42
C ARG A 31 -26.91 -6.60 21.03
N PHE A 32 -27.65 -7.20 20.13
CA PHE A 32 -27.65 -6.84 18.71
C PHE A 32 -29.04 -6.89 18.12
N GLN A 33 -29.27 -6.01 17.13
CA GLN A 33 -30.45 -6.07 16.27
C GLN A 33 -30.09 -5.52 14.88
N ALA A 34 -30.31 -6.33 13.83
CA ALA A 34 -30.22 -5.87 12.46
C ALA A 34 -31.46 -5.07 12.06
N ASP A 35 -31.26 -3.95 11.38
CA ASP A 35 -32.32 -3.07 10.88
C ASP A 35 -31.97 -2.59 9.46
N PRO A 36 -32.03 -3.49 8.47
CA PRO A 36 -31.64 -3.15 7.09
C PRO A 36 -32.55 -2.09 6.46
N MET A 37 -33.78 -1.96 6.93
CA MET A 37 -34.74 -0.99 6.42
C MET A 37 -34.64 0.39 7.08
N GLY A 38 -33.95 0.49 8.23
CA GLY A 38 -33.74 1.75 8.94
C GLY A 38 -34.94 2.24 9.73
N PHE A 39 -35.80 1.33 10.20
CA PHE A 39 -36.98 1.67 10.97
C PHE A 39 -36.73 1.89 12.46
N GLY A 40 -35.59 1.50 12.97
CA GLY A 40 -35.27 1.54 14.39
C GLY A 40 -35.24 2.93 15.04
N LYS A 41 -35.28 4.00 14.25
CA LYS A 41 -35.44 5.38 14.71
C LYS A 41 -36.87 5.92 14.56
N THR A 42 -37.80 5.16 13.97
CA THR A 42 -39.16 5.62 13.71
C THR A 42 -40.09 5.42 14.91
N PRO A 43 -41.13 6.27 15.11
CA PRO A 43 -42.08 6.12 16.18
C PRO A 43 -42.75 4.73 16.19
N GLY A 44 -42.73 4.06 17.34
CA GLY A 44 -43.25 2.71 17.54
C GLY A 44 -42.23 1.57 17.33
N SER A 45 -41.04 1.89 16.86
CA SER A 45 -39.95 0.90 16.69
C SER A 45 -38.68 1.21 17.54
N GLU A 46 -38.56 2.38 18.10
CA GLU A 46 -37.42 2.99 18.84
C GLU A 46 -36.43 1.96 19.44
N LEU A 47 -35.58 1.36 18.60
CA LEU A 47 -34.61 0.35 19.04
C LEU A 47 -33.60 0.87 20.07
N TYR A 48 -33.40 2.17 20.13
CA TYR A 48 -32.57 2.83 21.13
C TYR A 48 -33.17 2.81 22.54
N GLN A 49 -34.47 2.54 22.69
CA GLN A 49 -35.18 2.36 23.96
C GLN A 49 -35.50 0.89 24.25
N ALA A 50 -35.58 0.06 23.24
CA ALA A 50 -35.92 -1.34 23.34
C ALA A 50 -34.74 -2.16 23.90
N LYS A 51 -35.02 -3.26 24.58
CA LYS A 51 -34.01 -4.26 24.91
C LYS A 51 -33.78 -5.16 23.68
N LEU A 52 -32.59 -5.06 23.09
CA LEU A 52 -32.20 -5.88 21.94
C LEU A 52 -32.04 -7.34 22.37
N THR A 53 -32.39 -8.29 21.50
CA THR A 53 -32.54 -9.70 21.85
C THR A 53 -31.47 -10.64 21.30
N GLU A 54 -30.84 -10.27 20.16
CA GLU A 54 -29.73 -11.03 19.62
C GLU A 54 -28.41 -10.66 20.30
N SER A 55 -27.33 -11.33 19.95
CA SER A 55 -25.99 -11.04 20.44
C SER A 55 -24.94 -11.04 19.34
N ILE A 56 -23.88 -10.27 19.55
CA ILE A 56 -22.70 -10.20 18.70
C ILE A 56 -21.46 -9.93 19.56
N MET A 57 -20.29 -10.38 19.11
CA MET A 57 -19.02 -10.02 19.71
C MET A 57 -18.49 -8.71 19.12
N LEU A 58 -18.03 -7.81 19.98
CA LEU A 58 -17.31 -6.59 19.61
C LEU A 58 -15.97 -6.52 20.39
N PRO A 59 -14.91 -5.93 19.81
CA PRO A 59 -14.83 -5.41 18.45
C PRO A 59 -15.01 -6.51 17.40
N GLY A 60 -15.61 -6.14 16.27
CA GLY A 60 -15.87 -7.05 15.18
C GLY A 60 -16.91 -6.49 14.19
N SER A 61 -17.18 -7.26 13.15
CA SER A 61 -18.14 -6.92 12.09
C SER A 61 -19.38 -7.82 12.11
N THR A 62 -20.43 -7.38 11.43
CA THR A 62 -21.62 -8.20 11.14
C THR A 62 -21.26 -9.48 10.40
N ASP A 63 -20.25 -9.43 9.53
CA ASP A 63 -19.74 -10.58 8.76
C ASP A 63 -19.15 -11.64 9.69
N GLU A 64 -18.27 -11.25 10.60
CA GLU A 64 -17.69 -12.16 11.61
C GLU A 64 -18.75 -12.72 12.55
N GLY A 65 -19.75 -11.91 12.88
CA GLY A 65 -20.90 -12.33 13.67
C GLY A 65 -21.89 -13.24 12.94
N GLY A 66 -21.67 -13.51 11.65
CA GLY A 66 -22.60 -14.27 10.82
C GLY A 66 -23.97 -13.60 10.67
N LYS A 67 -24.00 -12.27 10.73
CA LYS A 67 -25.21 -11.45 10.61
C LYS A 67 -25.40 -10.99 9.18
N GLY A 68 -26.65 -11.01 8.72
CA GLY A 68 -27.01 -10.67 7.33
C GLY A 68 -27.50 -11.87 6.52
N MET A 69 -27.54 -11.73 5.22
CA MET A 69 -27.98 -12.80 4.31
C MET A 69 -26.78 -13.63 3.86
N LEU A 70 -26.89 -14.95 3.93
CA LEU A 70 -25.88 -15.85 3.37
C LEU A 70 -25.80 -15.64 1.85
N THR A 71 -24.61 -15.32 1.36
CA THR A 71 -24.41 -15.02 -0.06
C THR A 71 -24.33 -16.30 -0.90
N THR A 72 -25.19 -16.41 -1.89
CA THR A 72 -25.15 -17.46 -2.91
C THR A 72 -24.53 -16.99 -4.22
N ALA A 73 -24.30 -15.70 -4.36
CA ALA A 73 -23.69 -15.09 -5.55
C ALA A 73 -22.26 -15.57 -5.75
N ARG A 74 -21.81 -15.57 -7.01
CA ARG A 74 -20.47 -16.01 -7.42
C ARG A 74 -19.86 -14.95 -8.32
N TYR A 75 -19.39 -13.89 -7.68
CA TYR A 75 -18.79 -12.78 -8.40
C TYR A 75 -17.39 -13.14 -8.92
N VAL A 76 -17.06 -12.68 -10.12
CA VAL A 76 -15.73 -12.82 -10.74
C VAL A 76 -15.02 -11.48 -10.75
N ASP A 77 -15.77 -10.40 -10.61
CA ASP A 77 -15.31 -9.02 -10.73
C ASP A 77 -15.12 -8.30 -9.39
N ARG A 78 -15.39 -9.00 -8.29
CA ARG A 78 -15.29 -8.46 -6.93
C ARG A 78 -15.10 -9.56 -5.90
N LEU A 79 -14.79 -9.17 -4.67
CA LEU A 79 -14.81 -10.07 -3.52
C LEU A 79 -16.26 -10.50 -3.21
N THR A 80 -16.41 -11.71 -2.66
CA THR A 80 -17.70 -12.26 -2.25
C THR A 80 -17.71 -12.49 -0.75
N ARG A 81 -18.45 -11.67 -0.01
CA ARG A 81 -18.67 -11.86 1.43
C ARG A 81 -19.50 -13.13 1.67
N LYS A 82 -19.24 -13.84 2.77
CA LYS A 82 -20.07 -14.99 3.19
C LYS A 82 -21.47 -14.54 3.62
N PHE A 83 -21.53 -13.43 4.37
CA PHE A 83 -22.77 -12.80 4.79
C PHE A 83 -22.80 -11.36 4.30
N GLU A 84 -23.85 -10.97 3.61
CA GLU A 84 -24.02 -9.60 3.14
C GLU A 84 -24.98 -8.86 4.06
N TYR A 85 -24.53 -7.74 4.61
CA TYR A 85 -25.34 -6.82 5.38
C TYR A 85 -25.10 -5.37 4.93
N CYS A 86 -26.20 -4.69 4.62
CA CYS A 86 -26.19 -3.25 4.35
C CYS A 86 -27.42 -2.63 5.03
N GLY A 87 -27.19 -1.64 5.89
CA GLY A 87 -28.25 -1.00 6.68
C GLY A 87 -27.78 -0.60 8.06
N GLN A 88 -28.74 -0.26 8.91
CA GLN A 88 -28.50 0.07 10.31
C GLN A 88 -28.32 -1.19 11.14
N ALA A 89 -27.23 -1.26 11.88
CA ALA A 89 -26.97 -2.31 12.87
C ALA A 89 -26.93 -1.67 14.26
N TRP A 90 -27.69 -2.21 15.18
CA TRP A 90 -27.88 -1.72 16.51
C TRP A 90 -27.16 -2.60 17.51
N TYR A 91 -26.32 -1.97 18.35
CA TYR A 91 -25.49 -2.60 19.37
C TYR A 91 -25.84 -2.01 20.73
N GLN A 92 -26.06 -2.84 21.76
CA GLN A 92 -26.49 -2.37 23.07
C GLN A 92 -25.77 -3.09 24.20
N ARG A 93 -25.34 -2.34 25.22
CA ARG A 93 -24.66 -2.89 26.38
C ARG A 93 -25.02 -2.12 27.66
N GLU A 94 -25.11 -2.84 28.78
CA GLU A 94 -25.12 -2.25 30.10
C GLU A 94 -23.69 -1.88 30.51
N VAL A 95 -23.51 -0.68 31.01
CA VAL A 95 -22.21 -0.14 31.44
C VAL A 95 -22.36 0.43 32.83
N ILE A 96 -21.41 0.10 33.71
CA ILE A 96 -21.37 0.64 35.07
C ILE A 96 -20.28 1.70 35.11
N ILE A 97 -20.68 2.94 35.43
CA ILE A 97 -19.78 4.06 35.69
C ILE A 97 -19.41 4.08 37.16
N PRO A 98 -18.11 4.00 37.52
CA PRO A 98 -17.69 3.99 38.92
C PRO A 98 -17.85 5.37 39.57
N GLU A 99 -17.97 5.39 40.90
CA GLU A 99 -18.15 6.63 41.67
C GLU A 99 -16.94 7.58 41.52
N GLU A 100 -15.75 7.04 41.30
CA GLU A 100 -14.51 7.80 41.06
C GLU A 100 -14.54 8.62 39.79
N TRP A 101 -15.47 8.34 38.88
CA TRP A 101 -15.67 9.12 37.66
C TRP A 101 -16.66 10.28 37.82
N LYS A 102 -17.18 10.46 39.01
CA LYS A 102 -18.00 11.62 39.34
C LYS A 102 -17.26 12.90 39.01
N ASP A 103 -17.95 13.81 38.37
CA ASP A 103 -17.39 15.10 37.92
C ASP A 103 -16.26 15.08 36.89
N LYS A 104 -15.93 13.92 36.31
CA LYS A 104 -14.98 13.80 35.20
C LYS A 104 -15.68 13.96 33.86
N GLU A 105 -14.88 14.22 32.82
CA GLU A 105 -15.31 14.17 31.42
C GLU A 105 -15.21 12.74 30.93
N ILE A 106 -16.33 12.15 30.52
CA ILE A 106 -16.41 10.79 30.04
C ILE A 106 -16.56 10.82 28.51
N THR A 107 -15.60 10.20 27.79
CA THR A 107 -15.62 10.10 26.34
C THR A 107 -15.70 8.64 25.92
N LEU A 108 -16.65 8.32 25.05
CA LEU A 108 -16.69 7.05 24.32
C LEU A 108 -15.76 7.16 23.10
N ASN A 109 -14.84 6.23 22.98
CA ASN A 109 -13.94 6.09 21.85
C ASN A 109 -14.28 4.82 21.08
N LEU A 110 -14.62 4.97 19.81
CA LEU A 110 -14.88 3.90 18.85
C LEU A 110 -13.80 4.00 17.77
N GLU A 111 -12.81 3.12 17.77
CA GLU A 111 -11.59 3.28 16.95
C GLU A 111 -11.91 3.33 15.46
N ARG A 112 -12.78 2.44 14.97
CA ARG A 112 -13.18 2.47 13.59
C ARG A 112 -14.59 1.91 13.40
N CYS A 113 -15.43 2.69 12.75
CA CYS A 113 -16.79 2.32 12.37
C CYS A 113 -16.98 2.53 10.87
N HIS A 114 -17.90 1.79 10.27
CA HIS A 114 -18.22 1.96 8.86
C HIS A 114 -19.74 1.92 8.66
N TRP A 115 -20.41 3.06 8.55
CA TRP A 115 -20.01 4.45 8.30
C TRP A 115 -20.55 5.38 9.41
N GLU A 116 -21.81 5.90 9.22
CA GLU A 116 -22.45 6.79 10.19
C GLU A 116 -22.73 6.06 11.50
N THR A 117 -22.29 6.67 12.59
CA THR A 117 -22.42 6.11 13.93
C THR A 117 -23.23 7.07 14.79
N THR A 118 -24.37 6.61 15.33
CA THR A 118 -25.20 7.38 16.27
C THR A 118 -25.16 6.71 17.64
N VAL A 119 -24.99 7.49 18.68
CA VAL A 119 -24.85 7.01 20.07
C VAL A 119 -26.01 7.49 20.92
N TYR A 120 -26.53 6.60 21.75
CA TYR A 120 -27.59 6.83 22.73
C TYR A 120 -27.15 6.37 24.11
N VAL A 121 -27.51 7.13 25.15
CA VAL A 121 -27.36 6.73 26.56
C VAL A 121 -28.75 6.76 27.19
N ASP A 122 -29.18 5.67 27.83
CA ASP A 122 -30.49 5.50 28.46
C ASP A 122 -31.66 5.95 27.55
N GLY A 123 -31.55 5.59 26.25
CA GLY A 123 -32.54 5.94 25.23
C GLY A 123 -32.49 7.38 24.75
N LYS A 124 -31.58 8.21 25.23
CA LYS A 124 -31.42 9.59 24.79
C LYS A 124 -30.27 9.71 23.79
N GLU A 125 -30.53 10.32 22.64
CA GLU A 125 -29.50 10.55 21.62
C GLU A 125 -28.45 11.55 22.10
N ILE A 126 -27.18 11.18 21.91
CA ILE A 126 -26.02 12.03 22.20
C ILE A 126 -25.58 12.77 20.92
N GLY A 127 -25.64 12.10 19.79
CA GLY A 127 -25.29 12.64 18.49
C GLY A 127 -24.81 11.57 17.50
N ALA A 128 -24.45 12.03 16.30
CA ALA A 128 -23.94 11.19 15.22
C ALA A 128 -22.60 11.70 14.70
N LYS A 129 -21.78 10.76 14.23
CA LYS A 129 -20.50 11.00 13.53
C LYS A 129 -20.38 10.10 12.33
N GLU A 130 -19.56 10.51 11.34
CA GLU A 130 -19.46 9.85 10.04
C GLU A 130 -18.02 9.65 9.57
N HIS A 131 -17.06 9.60 10.50
CA HIS A 131 -15.66 9.37 10.12
C HIS A 131 -15.44 7.94 9.65
N LEU A 132 -14.77 7.80 8.50
CA LEU A 132 -14.31 6.53 7.96
C LEU A 132 -12.85 6.22 8.32
N SER A 133 -12.04 7.26 8.52
CA SER A 133 -10.58 7.16 8.59
C SER A 133 -10.05 7.27 10.01
N VAL A 134 -10.79 7.90 10.90
CA VAL A 134 -10.36 8.20 12.27
C VAL A 134 -11.39 7.75 13.29
N PRO A 135 -11.02 7.65 14.60
CA PRO A 135 -11.96 7.26 15.65
C PRO A 135 -13.17 8.20 15.77
N ASN A 136 -14.34 7.63 16.00
CA ASN A 136 -15.53 8.36 16.38
C ASN A 136 -15.57 8.52 17.89
N ARG A 137 -15.38 9.76 18.40
CA ARG A 137 -15.35 10.09 19.83
C ARG A 137 -16.58 10.88 20.23
N PHE A 138 -17.26 10.48 21.33
CA PHE A 138 -18.48 11.10 21.83
C PHE A 138 -18.31 11.50 23.29
N LEU A 139 -18.57 12.77 23.64
CA LEU A 139 -18.57 13.24 25.01
C LEU A 139 -19.89 12.87 25.68
N LEU A 140 -19.83 12.05 26.74
CA LEU A 140 -20.99 11.44 27.41
C LEU A 140 -21.24 11.99 28.81
N SER A 141 -20.40 12.88 29.33
CA SER A 141 -20.37 13.31 30.74
C SER A 141 -21.70 13.83 31.32
N LYS A 142 -22.54 14.44 30.46
CA LYS A 142 -23.85 14.93 30.91
C LYS A 142 -24.89 13.84 31.15
N GLN A 143 -24.69 12.67 30.53
CA GLN A 143 -25.64 11.53 30.53
C GLN A 143 -25.12 10.37 31.37
N MET A 144 -23.80 10.14 31.41
CA MET A 144 -23.20 9.05 32.17
C MET A 144 -22.66 9.53 33.50
N THR A 145 -23.52 9.55 34.51
CA THR A 145 -23.15 9.76 35.91
C THR A 145 -22.78 8.42 36.58
N PRO A 146 -22.17 8.39 37.77
CA PRO A 146 -21.94 7.12 38.46
C PRO A 146 -23.19 6.27 38.57
N GLY A 147 -23.07 4.97 38.27
CA GLY A 147 -24.19 4.05 38.28
C GLY A 147 -24.29 3.24 36.98
N MET A 148 -25.38 2.52 36.80
CA MET A 148 -25.64 1.65 35.64
C MET A 148 -26.35 2.47 34.55
N HIS A 149 -25.84 2.35 33.33
CA HIS A 149 -26.39 2.98 32.11
C HIS A 149 -26.54 1.96 30.99
N ILE A 150 -27.45 2.24 30.08
CA ILE A 150 -27.61 1.50 28.83
C ILE A 150 -26.97 2.32 27.67
N LEU A 151 -25.86 1.84 27.15
CA LEU A 151 -25.23 2.40 25.97
C LEU A 151 -25.78 1.67 24.71
N THR A 152 -26.38 2.43 23.80
CA THR A 152 -26.86 1.92 22.50
C THR A 152 -26.16 2.65 21.38
N ILE A 153 -25.63 1.92 20.40
CA ILE A 153 -24.90 2.44 19.24
C ILE A 153 -25.60 1.92 17.99
N CYS A 154 -25.87 2.82 17.04
CA CYS A 154 -26.35 2.47 15.71
C CYS A 154 -25.25 2.77 14.70
N VAL A 155 -24.84 1.77 13.95
CA VAL A 155 -23.88 1.93 12.82
C VAL A 155 -24.61 1.67 11.52
N ASP A 156 -24.54 2.62 10.59
CA ASP A 156 -25.19 2.56 9.28
C ASP A 156 -24.13 2.55 8.16
N ASN A 157 -23.97 1.43 7.47
CA ASN A 157 -22.99 1.27 6.39
C ASN A 157 -23.58 1.54 4.99
N ARG A 158 -24.78 2.08 4.89
CA ARG A 158 -25.32 2.52 3.60
C ARG A 158 -24.51 3.69 3.05
N LEU A 159 -24.37 3.72 1.74
CA LEU A 159 -23.69 4.79 1.03
C LEU A 159 -24.39 6.13 1.29
N LYS A 160 -23.78 7.00 2.07
CA LYS A 160 -24.37 8.27 2.51
C LYS A 160 -24.30 9.36 1.44
N TYR A 161 -23.25 9.37 0.66
CA TYR A 161 -23.04 10.31 -0.43
C TYR A 161 -22.84 9.57 -1.75
N PRO A 162 -23.20 10.15 -2.90
CA PRO A 162 -22.89 9.56 -4.20
C PRO A 162 -21.38 9.36 -4.35
N MET A 163 -20.94 8.12 -4.48
CA MET A 163 -19.55 7.73 -4.71
C MET A 163 -19.48 6.88 -5.98
N ASP A 164 -18.33 6.88 -6.64
CA ASP A 164 -18.11 5.94 -7.74
C ASP A 164 -18.04 4.50 -7.20
N GLN A 165 -18.52 3.55 -7.99
CA GLN A 165 -18.51 2.12 -7.63
C GLN A 165 -17.11 1.55 -7.36
N TRP A 166 -16.05 2.26 -7.77
CA TRP A 166 -14.65 1.84 -7.60
C TRP A 166 -13.97 2.44 -6.36
N ASN A 167 -14.68 3.23 -5.56
CA ASN A 167 -14.14 3.82 -4.34
C ASN A 167 -13.83 2.74 -3.29
N HIS A 168 -12.54 2.48 -3.01
CA HIS A 168 -12.12 1.41 -2.12
C HIS A 168 -12.59 1.58 -0.67
N GLY A 169 -12.72 2.82 -0.22
CA GLY A 169 -13.15 3.11 1.15
C GLY A 169 -14.63 2.84 1.43
N THR A 170 -15.50 2.65 0.42
CA THR A 170 -16.95 2.73 0.63
C THR A 170 -17.79 1.71 -0.12
N THR A 171 -17.27 0.92 -1.05
CA THR A 171 -18.09 0.09 -1.93
C THR A 171 -17.75 -1.40 -1.96
N GLU A 172 -18.73 -2.23 -2.31
CA GLU A 172 -18.59 -3.68 -2.47
C GLU A 172 -17.81 -4.10 -3.73
N TYR A 173 -17.62 -3.20 -4.69
CA TYR A 173 -17.04 -3.56 -6.00
C TYR A 173 -15.53 -3.82 -5.94
N THR A 174 -14.84 -3.23 -4.99
CA THR A 174 -13.40 -3.30 -4.89
C THR A 174 -12.93 -3.98 -3.62
N GLN A 175 -13.73 -3.88 -2.56
CA GLN A 175 -13.51 -4.49 -1.26
C GLN A 175 -14.85 -4.83 -0.59
N THR A 176 -14.84 -5.18 0.67
CA THR A 176 -16.04 -5.42 1.43
C THR A 176 -16.58 -4.12 2.05
N ASN A 177 -17.92 -3.95 2.00
CA ASN A 177 -18.64 -2.91 2.72
C ASN A 177 -19.13 -3.47 4.06
N TRP A 178 -18.21 -3.64 5.03
CA TRP A 178 -18.53 -4.19 6.33
C TRP A 178 -19.40 -3.27 7.19
N ASN A 179 -20.09 -3.79 8.20
CA ASN A 179 -20.73 -3.03 9.26
C ASN A 179 -20.20 -3.52 10.60
N GLY A 180 -19.92 -2.62 11.52
CA GLY A 180 -19.42 -2.99 12.82
C GLY A 180 -18.64 -1.89 13.52
N ILE A 181 -18.03 -2.27 14.62
CA ILE A 181 -17.11 -1.44 15.41
C ILE A 181 -15.86 -2.28 15.62
N VAL A 182 -14.74 -1.87 14.99
CA VAL A 182 -13.49 -2.62 15.03
C VAL A 182 -12.39 -1.83 15.75
N GLY A 183 -11.39 -2.54 16.27
CA GLY A 183 -10.37 -1.97 17.12
C GLY A 183 -10.89 -1.66 18.52
N LYS A 184 -10.41 -0.60 19.15
CA LYS A 184 -10.74 -0.26 20.54
C LYS A 184 -12.17 0.26 20.67
N ILE A 185 -12.87 -0.24 21.68
CA ILE A 185 -14.17 0.26 22.13
C ILE A 185 -14.02 0.54 23.62
N GLU A 186 -13.90 1.79 24.01
CA GLU A 186 -13.59 2.13 25.41
C GLU A 186 -14.26 3.43 25.86
N LEU A 187 -14.56 3.50 27.15
CA LEU A 187 -14.80 4.76 27.82
C LEU A 187 -13.52 5.24 28.46
N THR A 188 -13.24 6.52 28.33
CA THR A 188 -12.10 7.17 29.00
C THR A 188 -12.62 8.33 29.86
N ALA A 189 -12.17 8.39 31.11
CA ALA A 189 -12.45 9.49 31.99
C ALA A 189 -11.27 10.46 32.06
N TYR A 190 -11.57 11.74 31.86
CA TYR A 190 -10.60 12.83 31.90
C TYR A 190 -10.95 13.76 33.04
N GLU A 191 -9.93 14.37 33.63
CA GLU A 191 -10.17 15.48 34.54
C GLU A 191 -10.75 16.70 33.79
N LYS A 192 -11.48 17.59 34.50
CA LYS A 192 -12.05 18.81 33.90
C LYS A 192 -10.99 19.75 33.31
N THR A 193 -9.75 19.63 33.80
CA THR A 193 -8.59 20.27 33.22
C THR A 193 -7.69 19.17 32.65
N ASN A 194 -7.66 19.03 31.32
CA ASN A 194 -6.99 17.90 30.65
C ASN A 194 -6.24 18.33 29.38
N ILE A 195 -5.27 17.56 28.99
CA ILE A 195 -4.53 17.73 27.71
C ILE A 195 -5.34 17.09 26.60
N HIS A 196 -6.05 17.92 25.85
CA HIS A 196 -6.90 17.47 24.73
C HIS A 196 -6.07 17.01 23.53
N ALA A 197 -5.09 17.81 23.08
CA ALA A 197 -4.23 17.51 21.94
C ALA A 197 -2.77 17.83 22.23
N LEU A 198 -1.86 17.07 21.60
CA LEU A 198 -0.41 17.27 21.65
C LEU A 198 0.15 16.98 20.26
N LYS A 199 0.74 18.02 19.63
CA LYS A 199 1.35 17.92 18.30
C LYS A 199 2.83 18.28 18.39
N ALA A 200 3.66 17.54 17.65
CA ALA A 200 5.09 17.78 17.56
C ALA A 200 5.47 18.26 16.15
N TYR A 201 6.15 19.40 16.08
CA TYR A 201 6.69 19.99 14.87
C TYR A 201 8.22 20.03 14.99
N PRO A 202 8.93 18.99 14.49
CA PRO A 202 10.38 18.94 14.56
C PRO A 202 11.02 19.91 13.55
N ASP A 203 12.11 20.54 13.99
CA ASP A 203 13.02 21.33 13.17
C ASP A 203 14.42 20.71 13.28
N ILE A 204 14.93 20.18 12.18
CA ILE A 204 16.21 19.48 12.13
C ILE A 204 17.42 20.44 12.06
N GLU A 205 17.21 21.67 11.55
CA GLU A 205 18.25 22.70 11.44
C GLU A 205 18.56 23.30 12.79
N THR A 206 17.53 23.76 13.49
CA THR A 206 17.65 24.33 14.85
C THR A 206 17.80 23.25 15.92
N ARG A 207 17.47 22.00 15.57
CA ARG A 207 17.46 20.84 16.49
C ARG A 207 16.52 21.05 17.65
N THR A 208 15.34 21.56 17.35
CA THR A 208 14.26 21.78 18.30
C THR A 208 13.01 20.99 17.88
N VAL A 209 12.10 20.82 18.80
CA VAL A 209 10.73 20.43 18.50
C VAL A 209 9.78 21.45 19.12
N THR A 210 8.90 22.00 18.29
CA THR A 210 7.80 22.84 18.77
C THR A 210 6.64 21.93 19.13
N LEU A 211 6.22 21.97 20.40
CA LEU A 211 5.06 21.24 20.89
C LEU A 211 3.87 22.22 20.94
N ASP A 212 2.82 21.87 20.19
CA ASP A 212 1.52 22.56 20.22
C ASP A 212 0.58 21.73 21.09
N ILE A 213 0.19 22.29 22.23
CA ILE A 213 -0.52 21.59 23.29
C ILE A 213 -1.86 22.28 23.49
N THR A 214 -2.95 21.58 23.25
CA THR A 214 -4.29 22.08 23.56
C THR A 214 -4.72 21.52 24.90
N VAL A 215 -5.03 22.42 25.85
CA VAL A 215 -5.54 22.10 27.19
C VAL A 215 -6.97 22.61 27.31
N ASN A 216 -7.90 21.70 27.63
CA ASN A 216 -9.25 22.07 27.98
C ASN A 216 -9.35 22.33 29.49
N ASN A 217 -10.05 23.39 29.88
CA ASN A 217 -10.43 23.69 31.24
C ASN A 217 -11.95 23.89 31.28
N THR A 218 -12.67 22.94 31.85
CA THR A 218 -14.13 22.95 31.96
C THR A 218 -14.58 23.08 33.42
N THR A 219 -13.72 23.67 34.27
CA THR A 219 -14.01 23.88 35.70
C THR A 219 -14.98 25.00 35.97
N GLY A 220 -15.26 25.87 35.01
CA GLY A 220 -16.10 27.05 35.13
C GLY A 220 -15.36 28.30 35.61
N GLN A 221 -14.02 28.22 35.79
CA GLN A 221 -13.19 29.32 36.27
C GLN A 221 -11.73 29.18 35.76
N PRO A 222 -10.96 30.30 35.74
CA PRO A 222 -9.53 30.21 35.45
C PRO A 222 -8.79 29.37 36.47
N THR A 223 -7.82 28.58 36.02
CA THR A 223 -7.08 27.63 36.85
C THR A 223 -5.58 27.79 36.62
N ASN A 224 -4.80 27.79 37.71
CA ASN A 224 -3.33 27.73 37.64
C ASN A 224 -2.86 26.30 37.68
N GLY A 225 -1.81 26.02 36.91
CA GLY A 225 -1.25 24.66 36.83
C GLY A 225 0.25 24.66 36.54
N LEU A 226 0.79 23.44 36.49
CA LEU A 226 2.14 23.15 36.10
C LEU A 226 2.10 22.15 34.93
N LEU A 227 2.66 22.56 33.79
CA LEU A 227 2.87 21.69 32.64
C LEU A 227 4.31 21.18 32.66
N GLN A 228 4.49 19.87 32.76
CA GLN A 228 5.79 19.22 32.68
C GLN A 228 5.87 18.45 31.34
N LEU A 229 6.97 18.68 30.61
CA LEU A 229 7.26 18.04 29.31
C LEU A 229 8.53 17.23 29.43
N VAL A 230 8.42 15.92 29.18
CA VAL A 230 9.56 15.00 29.19
C VAL A 230 9.69 14.39 27.80
N ILE A 231 10.84 14.54 27.18
CA ILE A 231 11.15 13.94 25.89
C ILE A 231 12.23 12.86 26.08
N ASN A 232 11.91 11.65 25.66
CA ASN A 232 12.82 10.50 25.70
C ASN A 232 13.14 10.00 24.29
N GLU A 233 14.30 9.40 24.10
CA GLU A 233 14.51 8.44 23.01
C GLU A 233 13.53 7.28 23.24
N LYS A 234 12.85 6.79 22.21
CA LYS A 234 11.86 5.69 22.38
C LYS A 234 12.54 4.46 23.00
N GLY A 235 12.07 4.05 24.19
CA GLY A 235 12.67 2.99 24.97
C GLY A 235 14.07 3.30 25.51
N GLY A 236 14.50 4.58 25.53
CA GLY A 236 15.83 5.00 25.87
C GLY A 236 15.90 6.10 26.93
N LYS A 237 16.95 6.91 26.84
CA LYS A 237 17.27 7.96 27.82
C LYS A 237 16.43 9.23 27.60
N THR A 238 16.31 10.02 28.67
CA THR A 238 15.73 11.35 28.62
C THR A 238 16.63 12.32 27.84
N VAL A 239 16.03 13.00 26.88
CA VAL A 239 16.65 14.03 26.05
C VAL A 239 16.44 15.41 26.65
N SER A 240 15.21 15.68 27.13
CA SER A 240 14.85 16.94 27.72
C SER A 240 13.75 16.75 28.76
N GLU A 241 13.81 17.53 29.86
CA GLU A 241 12.75 17.63 30.85
C GLU A 241 12.62 19.10 31.24
N GLN A 242 11.41 19.64 31.08
CA GLN A 242 11.10 21.04 31.38
C GLN A 242 9.73 21.18 32.04
N SER A 243 9.62 22.19 32.93
CA SER A 243 8.39 22.47 33.63
C SER A 243 8.02 23.94 33.45
N PHE A 244 6.72 24.19 33.21
CA PHE A 244 6.18 25.52 32.90
C PHE A 244 4.99 25.81 33.80
N PRO A 245 5.07 26.82 34.68
CA PRO A 245 3.89 27.38 35.30
C PRO A 245 2.95 27.95 34.21
N ILE A 246 1.68 27.61 34.28
CA ILE A 246 0.67 28.04 33.32
C ILE A 246 -0.57 28.57 34.02
N THR A 247 -1.27 29.47 33.35
CA THR A 247 -2.61 29.93 33.76
C THR A 247 -3.57 29.61 32.61
N LEU A 248 -4.60 28.83 32.91
CA LEU A 248 -5.59 28.35 31.94
C LEU A 248 -6.88 29.14 32.11
N LYS A 249 -7.38 29.74 31.04
CA LYS A 249 -8.72 30.34 31.00
C LYS A 249 -9.76 29.22 30.90
N GLU A 250 -11.00 29.53 31.22
CA GLU A 250 -12.15 28.68 30.94
C GLU A 250 -12.21 28.36 29.42
N GLY A 251 -12.46 27.08 29.09
CA GLY A 251 -12.54 26.58 27.74
C GLY A 251 -11.19 26.05 27.18
N SER A 252 -10.99 26.14 25.89
CA SER A 252 -9.80 25.64 25.23
C SER A 252 -8.63 26.63 25.27
N ASN A 253 -7.44 26.15 25.64
CA ASN A 253 -6.21 26.90 25.75
C ASN A 253 -5.13 26.27 24.85
N GLN A 254 -4.47 27.06 24.01
CA GLN A 254 -3.34 26.64 23.22
C GLN A 254 -2.02 27.09 23.84
N LEU A 255 -1.11 26.17 24.04
CA LEU A 255 0.22 26.39 24.62
C LEU A 255 1.28 25.94 23.62
N ILE A 256 2.13 26.86 23.19
CA ILE A 256 3.24 26.57 22.29
C ILE A 256 4.53 26.53 23.09
N LYS A 257 5.30 25.43 22.99
CA LYS A 257 6.58 25.27 23.69
C LYS A 257 7.62 24.76 22.71
N GLU A 258 8.70 25.51 22.54
CA GLU A 258 9.86 25.09 21.79
C GLU A 258 10.85 24.41 22.72
N ILE A 259 11.25 23.18 22.42
CA ILE A 259 12.14 22.36 23.23
C ILE A 259 13.38 21.98 22.45
N SER A 260 14.56 22.27 23.02
CA SER A 260 15.84 21.83 22.41
C SER A 260 16.01 20.32 22.56
N MET A 261 16.36 19.68 21.44
CA MET A 261 16.67 18.26 21.36
C MET A 261 18.19 17.97 21.56
N GLY A 262 19.00 19.02 21.75
CA GLY A 262 20.43 18.91 21.95
C GLY A 262 21.21 18.67 20.65
N LYS A 263 22.52 18.49 20.80
CA LYS A 263 23.45 18.42 19.63
C LYS A 263 23.43 17.06 18.92
N ASN A 264 23.06 15.99 19.60
CA ASN A 264 23.18 14.61 19.12
C ASN A 264 21.82 14.02 18.73
N ILE A 265 21.00 14.79 18.01
CA ILE A 265 19.73 14.29 17.49
C ILE A 265 19.96 13.14 16.49
N LYS A 266 19.08 12.16 16.52
CA LYS A 266 19.01 11.10 15.53
C LYS A 266 17.79 11.36 14.64
N LEU A 267 18.03 11.37 13.33
CA LEU A 267 16.97 11.66 12.37
C LEU A 267 16.19 10.39 12.01
N TRP A 268 14.91 10.56 11.71
CA TRP A 268 14.07 9.51 11.21
C TRP A 268 14.14 9.48 9.68
N ASN A 269 14.38 8.30 9.09
CA ASN A 269 14.30 8.02 7.65
C ASN A 269 14.16 6.50 7.41
N GLU A 270 14.07 6.07 6.14
CA GLU A 270 13.91 4.66 5.75
C GLU A 270 15.04 3.72 6.23
N PHE A 271 16.24 4.23 6.52
CA PHE A 271 17.39 3.43 6.96
C PHE A 271 17.57 3.45 8.48
N THR A 272 17.20 4.55 9.10
CA THR A 272 17.30 4.78 10.54
C THR A 272 15.98 5.36 11.06
N PRO A 273 14.96 4.52 11.27
CA PRO A 273 13.64 4.97 11.71
C PRO A 273 13.63 5.29 13.22
N TYR A 274 14.37 6.33 13.61
CA TYR A 274 14.60 6.68 15.00
C TYR A 274 13.45 7.52 15.57
N LEU A 275 12.90 7.09 16.70
CA LEU A 275 11.71 7.69 17.31
C LEU A 275 12.01 8.29 18.69
N TYR A 276 11.27 9.33 19.01
CA TYR A 276 11.22 9.98 20.30
C TYR A 276 9.81 9.90 20.87
N GLU A 277 9.70 9.92 22.19
CA GLU A 277 8.44 9.96 22.93
C GLU A 277 8.37 11.25 23.72
N VAL A 278 7.24 11.96 23.62
CA VAL A 278 6.92 13.08 24.48
C VAL A 278 5.88 12.64 25.48
N LYS A 279 6.16 12.84 26.76
CA LYS A 279 5.17 12.76 27.82
C LYS A 279 4.88 14.18 28.32
N ALA A 280 3.66 14.65 28.08
CA ALA A 280 3.14 15.87 28.68
C ALA A 280 2.33 15.52 29.92
N MET A 281 2.66 16.14 31.06
CA MET A 281 1.95 15.95 32.33
C MET A 281 1.45 17.32 32.79
N LEU A 282 0.17 17.41 33.11
CA LEU A 282 -0.50 18.60 33.59
C LEU A 282 -0.94 18.36 35.03
N THR A 283 -0.51 19.23 35.92
CA THR A 283 -1.02 19.27 37.30
C THR A 283 -1.79 20.57 37.50
N ALA A 284 -3.06 20.49 37.79
CA ALA A 284 -3.93 21.63 38.08
C ALA A 284 -4.94 21.27 39.19
N ASP A 285 -5.20 22.14 40.15
CA ASP A 285 -6.14 21.92 41.27
C ASP A 285 -5.90 20.58 42.01
N ASN A 286 -4.63 20.21 42.23
CA ASN A 286 -4.19 18.95 42.84
C ASN A 286 -4.61 17.69 42.07
N LYS A 287 -5.03 17.83 40.83
CA LYS A 287 -5.34 16.73 39.89
C LYS A 287 -4.30 16.66 38.80
N GLN A 288 -4.13 15.49 38.24
CA GLN A 288 -3.15 15.26 37.20
C GLN A 288 -3.78 14.64 35.96
N ASP A 289 -3.35 15.09 34.79
CA ASP A 289 -3.62 14.47 33.52
C ASP A 289 -2.31 14.27 32.71
N SER A 290 -2.28 13.36 31.79
CA SER A 290 -1.11 13.15 30.95
C SER A 290 -1.47 12.68 29.56
N LYS A 291 -0.65 13.09 28.57
CA LYS A 291 -0.75 12.65 27.18
C LYS A 291 0.63 12.31 26.64
N ASN A 292 0.72 11.15 25.97
CA ASN A 292 1.95 10.69 25.34
C ASN A 292 1.76 10.67 23.83
N ILE A 293 2.80 11.05 23.10
CA ILE A 293 2.89 10.89 21.64
C ILE A 293 4.28 10.39 21.27
N THR A 294 4.37 9.75 20.10
CA THR A 294 5.62 9.40 19.44
C THR A 294 5.83 10.31 18.23
N PHE A 295 7.07 10.71 17.97
CA PHE A 295 7.45 11.47 16.77
C PHE A 295 8.84 11.12 16.30
N GLY A 296 9.20 11.51 15.07
CA GLY A 296 10.55 11.42 14.52
C GLY A 296 11.11 12.80 14.20
N MET A 297 12.40 13.01 14.48
CA MET A 297 13.08 14.22 14.01
C MET A 297 13.31 14.07 12.50
N ARG A 298 12.44 14.69 11.71
CA ARG A 298 12.53 14.65 10.25
C ARG A 298 11.93 15.89 9.62
N GLU A 299 12.43 16.21 8.43
CA GLU A 299 11.89 17.21 7.53
C GLU A 299 11.47 16.56 6.22
N VAL A 300 10.35 17.00 5.62
CA VAL A 300 9.90 16.60 4.28
C VAL A 300 9.76 17.83 3.44
N THR A 301 10.50 17.91 2.33
CA THR A 301 10.46 19.04 1.41
C THR A 301 10.25 18.62 -0.04
N GLN A 302 9.65 19.50 -0.79
CA GLN A 302 9.50 19.36 -2.22
C GLN A 302 10.81 19.77 -2.91
N GLY A 303 11.48 18.83 -3.59
CA GLY A 303 12.50 19.15 -4.57
C GLY A 303 11.91 19.24 -5.97
N LYS A 304 12.70 19.61 -6.95
CA LYS A 304 12.25 19.72 -8.33
C LYS A 304 11.79 18.39 -8.94
N HIS A 305 12.54 17.33 -8.70
CA HIS A 305 12.30 15.99 -9.29
C HIS A 305 12.14 14.90 -8.24
N HIS A 306 12.54 15.16 -7.01
CA HIS A 306 12.52 14.19 -5.93
C HIS A 306 11.91 14.80 -4.68
N ILE A 307 11.21 13.99 -3.92
CA ILE A 307 10.89 14.31 -2.53
C ILE A 307 12.20 14.27 -1.75
N GLN A 308 12.38 15.23 -0.84
CA GLN A 308 13.54 15.27 0.03
C GLN A 308 13.14 14.92 1.46
N ILE A 309 13.88 14.02 2.07
CA ILE A 309 13.78 13.68 3.49
C ILE A 309 15.10 14.09 4.14
N ASN A 310 15.02 15.02 5.09
CA ASN A 310 16.20 15.57 5.79
C ASN A 310 17.25 16.16 4.79
N GLY A 311 16.78 16.88 3.78
CA GLY A 311 17.60 17.45 2.71
C GLY A 311 18.15 16.45 1.69
N ARG A 312 17.83 15.15 1.82
CA ARG A 312 18.28 14.10 0.92
C ARG A 312 17.21 13.73 -0.10
N ASN A 313 17.57 13.68 -1.37
CA ASN A 313 16.69 13.18 -2.42
C ASN A 313 16.35 11.70 -2.19
N VAL A 314 15.07 11.39 -2.17
CA VAL A 314 14.53 10.04 -2.06
C VAL A 314 13.86 9.65 -3.37
N HIS A 315 14.08 8.42 -3.81
CA HIS A 315 13.33 7.81 -4.90
C HIS A 315 12.36 6.80 -4.30
N LEU A 316 11.07 7.03 -4.43
CA LEU A 316 10.04 6.15 -3.89
C LEU A 316 9.93 4.87 -4.72
N ARG A 317 10.14 3.74 -4.09
CA ARG A 317 9.92 2.39 -4.63
C ARG A 317 8.72 1.83 -3.91
N GLY A 318 7.54 2.03 -4.47
CA GLY A 318 6.31 1.78 -3.75
C GLY A 318 5.41 0.74 -4.36
N ALA A 319 4.44 0.30 -3.56
CA ALA A 319 3.29 -0.48 -3.95
C ALA A 319 2.00 0.13 -3.42
N LEU A 320 0.86 -0.29 -3.98
CA LEU A 320 -0.46 0.09 -3.49
C LEU A 320 -0.96 -0.92 -2.46
N ASP A 321 -1.74 -0.41 -1.51
CA ASP A 321 -2.68 -1.18 -0.71
C ASP A 321 -4.10 -0.75 -1.11
N CYS A 322 -4.86 -1.71 -1.64
CA CYS A 322 -6.21 -1.51 -2.15
C CYS A 322 -7.30 -1.91 -1.15
N CYS A 323 -6.98 -1.89 0.16
CA CYS A 323 -7.91 -2.20 1.24
C CYS A 323 -8.52 -3.61 1.16
N VAL A 324 -7.71 -4.63 0.88
CA VAL A 324 -8.16 -6.02 0.73
C VAL A 324 -7.75 -6.83 1.94
N PHE A 325 -8.73 -7.28 2.72
CA PHE A 325 -8.53 -8.05 3.95
C PHE A 325 -9.43 -9.29 3.95
N PRO A 326 -9.05 -10.41 3.30
CA PRO A 326 -9.95 -11.54 3.05
C PRO A 326 -10.43 -12.27 4.31
N LEU A 327 -9.68 -12.18 5.42
CA LEU A 327 -10.04 -12.84 6.67
C LEU A 327 -11.12 -12.09 7.44
N THR A 328 -11.00 -10.77 7.54
CA THR A 328 -11.85 -9.91 8.38
C THR A 328 -12.85 -9.06 7.59
N GLY A 329 -12.50 -8.73 6.33
CA GLY A 329 -13.26 -7.79 5.50
C GLY A 329 -12.99 -6.32 5.84
N TYR A 330 -12.14 -6.04 6.83
CA TYR A 330 -11.74 -4.71 7.26
C TYR A 330 -10.25 -4.68 7.62
N PRO A 331 -9.61 -3.48 7.65
CA PRO A 331 -8.18 -3.36 7.93
C PRO A 331 -7.85 -3.73 9.38
N SER A 332 -6.73 -4.44 9.56
CA SER A 332 -6.24 -4.77 10.91
C SER A 332 -5.97 -3.53 11.74
N THR A 333 -6.32 -3.59 13.02
CA THR A 333 -6.06 -2.55 14.02
C THR A 333 -4.89 -2.90 14.94
N THR A 334 -4.08 -3.91 14.57
CA THR A 334 -2.89 -4.34 15.33
C THR A 334 -1.59 -3.87 14.65
N ILE A 335 -0.63 -3.44 15.46
CA ILE A 335 0.68 -3.00 14.96
C ILE A 335 1.44 -4.19 14.36
N GLU A 336 1.31 -5.37 14.93
CA GLU A 336 2.00 -6.59 14.53
C GLU A 336 1.66 -7.02 13.10
N ASP A 337 0.38 -6.97 12.73
CA ASP A 337 -0.06 -7.29 11.37
C ASP A 337 0.52 -6.32 10.35
N TRP A 338 0.49 -5.02 10.65
CA TRP A 338 1.07 -4.02 9.76
C TRP A 338 2.59 -4.09 9.69
N LYS A 339 3.27 -4.41 10.80
CA LYS A 339 4.71 -4.67 10.77
C LYS A 339 5.06 -5.84 9.85
N ARG A 340 4.29 -6.94 9.90
CA ARG A 340 4.48 -8.07 9.00
C ARG A 340 4.37 -7.63 7.54
N ILE A 341 3.35 -6.84 7.20
CA ILE A 341 3.17 -6.31 5.84
C ILE A 341 4.35 -5.42 5.45
N PHE A 342 4.73 -4.45 6.28
CA PHE A 342 5.77 -3.49 5.94
C PHE A 342 7.18 -4.09 5.91
N LEU A 343 7.47 -5.06 6.76
CA LEU A 343 8.70 -5.84 6.67
C LEU A 343 8.76 -6.64 5.36
N THR A 344 7.64 -7.25 4.96
CA THR A 344 7.54 -7.92 3.66
C THR A 344 7.78 -6.93 2.50
N VAL A 345 7.20 -5.74 2.54
CA VAL A 345 7.44 -4.68 1.55
C VAL A 345 8.92 -4.30 1.48
N ASN A 346 9.57 -4.13 2.63
CA ASN A 346 10.99 -3.82 2.74
C ASN A 346 11.87 -4.98 2.23
N ASP A 347 11.51 -6.23 2.54
CA ASP A 347 12.22 -7.42 2.05
C ASP A 347 12.25 -7.47 0.52
N TYR A 348 11.19 -7.02 -0.15
CA TYR A 348 11.16 -6.87 -1.61
C TYR A 348 11.80 -5.56 -2.11
N GLY A 349 12.50 -4.81 -1.26
CA GLY A 349 13.30 -3.63 -1.61
C GLY A 349 12.51 -2.34 -1.80
N MET A 350 11.25 -2.34 -1.43
CA MET A 350 10.39 -1.15 -1.46
C MET A 350 10.49 -0.35 -0.15
N ASN A 351 10.23 0.94 -0.23
CA ASN A 351 10.28 1.88 0.89
C ASN A 351 9.00 2.71 1.04
N HIS A 352 7.94 2.39 0.27
CA HIS A 352 6.76 3.22 0.19
C HIS A 352 5.49 2.39 -0.01
N ILE A 353 4.41 2.78 0.69
CA ILE A 353 3.04 2.29 0.45
C ILE A 353 2.10 3.47 0.23
N ARG A 354 1.29 3.33 -0.82
CA ARG A 354 0.14 4.19 -1.09
C ARG A 354 -1.15 3.46 -0.74
N PHE A 355 -1.96 4.05 0.12
CA PHE A 355 -3.30 3.58 0.43
C PHE A 355 -4.30 4.17 -0.58
N HIS A 356 -4.72 3.33 -1.50
CA HIS A 356 -5.49 3.73 -2.67
C HIS A 356 -6.96 4.07 -2.33
N SER A 357 -7.31 5.36 -2.36
CA SER A 357 -8.62 5.91 -2.00
C SER A 357 -9.10 5.55 -0.59
N TRP A 358 -8.19 5.43 0.37
CA TRP A 358 -8.52 5.22 1.78
C TRP A 358 -7.37 5.63 2.71
N CYS A 359 -7.66 5.74 4.00
CA CYS A 359 -6.67 6.00 5.03
C CYS A 359 -6.65 4.83 6.02
N PRO A 360 -5.47 4.26 6.35
CA PRO A 360 -5.36 3.13 7.25
C PRO A 360 -5.60 3.52 8.72
N PRO A 361 -5.79 2.55 9.64
CA PRO A 361 -5.86 2.81 11.07
C PRO A 361 -4.50 3.23 11.65
N GLU A 362 -4.51 3.79 12.87
CA GLU A 362 -3.33 4.26 13.60
C GLU A 362 -2.21 3.20 13.69
N ALA A 363 -2.60 1.94 13.83
CA ALA A 363 -1.68 0.81 13.89
C ALA A 363 -0.73 0.72 12.69
N ALA A 364 -1.21 1.07 11.47
CA ALA A 364 -0.38 1.10 10.27
C ALA A 364 0.67 2.21 10.34
N PHE A 365 0.29 3.40 10.82
CA PHE A 365 1.24 4.50 10.97
C PHE A 365 2.32 4.17 12.02
N HIS A 366 1.95 3.60 13.16
CA HIS A 366 2.91 3.16 14.18
C HIS A 366 3.87 2.09 13.63
N ALA A 367 3.36 1.11 12.92
CA ALA A 367 4.19 0.07 12.31
C ALA A 367 5.16 0.65 11.26
N ALA A 368 4.69 1.58 10.42
CA ALA A 368 5.52 2.23 9.42
C ALA A 368 6.59 3.14 10.05
N ASP A 369 6.25 3.83 11.14
CA ASP A 369 7.22 4.63 11.90
C ASP A 369 8.38 3.78 12.42
N GLU A 370 8.10 2.57 12.88
CA GLU A 370 9.11 1.66 13.43
C GLU A 370 9.91 0.91 12.35
N VAL A 371 9.31 0.63 11.21
CA VAL A 371 9.96 -0.08 10.08
C VAL A 371 10.72 0.88 9.15
N GLY A 372 10.31 2.14 9.08
CA GLY A 372 10.89 3.13 8.16
C GLY A 372 10.25 3.12 6.76
N ILE A 373 8.95 2.85 6.66
CA ILE A 373 8.21 2.90 5.41
C ILE A 373 7.54 4.27 5.26
N TYR A 374 7.66 4.87 4.09
CA TYR A 374 7.00 6.12 3.73
C TYR A 374 5.55 5.86 3.32
N LEU A 375 4.60 6.55 3.94
CA LEU A 375 3.17 6.37 3.67
C LEU A 375 2.59 7.54 2.88
N GLN A 376 1.74 7.20 1.91
CA GLN A 376 0.77 8.09 1.29
C GLN A 376 -0.63 7.64 1.70
N ALA A 377 -1.31 8.43 2.53
CA ALA A 377 -2.73 8.23 2.82
C ALA A 377 -3.59 9.05 1.86
N GLU A 378 -4.76 8.53 1.52
CA GLU A 378 -5.72 9.22 0.67
C GLU A 378 -7.05 9.41 1.40
N LEU A 379 -7.79 10.45 1.02
CA LEU A 379 -9.20 10.55 1.36
C LEU A 379 -9.96 9.38 0.72
N PRO A 380 -11.07 8.94 1.28
CA PRO A 380 -11.93 7.92 0.68
C PRO A 380 -12.66 8.50 -0.55
N MET A 381 -11.86 8.93 -1.54
CA MET A 381 -12.32 9.67 -2.72
C MET A 381 -11.82 9.02 -4.01
N TRP A 382 -12.75 8.55 -4.81
CA TRP A 382 -12.59 8.20 -6.21
C TRP A 382 -13.91 8.51 -6.90
N ILE A 383 -14.02 9.69 -7.50
CA ILE A 383 -15.27 10.23 -8.05
C ILE A 383 -15.02 10.97 -9.37
N LYS A 384 -16.04 10.98 -10.24
CA LYS A 384 -15.95 11.61 -11.57
C LYS A 384 -16.65 12.96 -11.66
N ASP A 385 -17.20 13.44 -10.57
CA ASP A 385 -18.08 14.60 -10.52
C ASP A 385 -17.73 15.53 -9.34
N VAL A 386 -16.44 15.74 -9.13
CA VAL A 386 -15.93 16.65 -8.10
C VAL A 386 -16.63 18.01 -8.19
N GLY A 387 -17.12 18.51 -7.06
CA GLY A 387 -17.81 19.80 -6.96
C GLY A 387 -19.32 19.76 -7.14
N GLN A 388 -19.93 18.65 -7.59
CA GLN A 388 -21.38 18.59 -7.80
C GLN A 388 -22.21 18.57 -6.50
N TYR A 389 -21.69 17.96 -5.43
CA TYR A 389 -22.44 17.75 -4.19
C TYR A 389 -21.76 18.47 -3.01
N PRO A 390 -22.30 19.61 -2.52
CA PRO A 390 -21.69 20.36 -1.41
C PRO A 390 -21.51 19.55 -0.14
N ALA A 391 -22.52 18.77 0.27
CA ALA A 391 -22.42 17.95 1.48
C ALA A 391 -21.30 16.89 1.42
N ARG A 392 -21.07 16.29 0.24
CA ARG A 392 -19.96 15.36 0.02
C ARG A 392 -18.61 16.06 0.08
N ARG A 393 -18.51 17.28 -0.47
CA ARG A 393 -17.29 18.11 -0.34
C ARG A 393 -17.01 18.43 1.12
N ASP A 394 -18.03 18.84 1.89
CA ASP A 394 -17.89 19.17 3.29
C ASP A 394 -17.48 17.94 4.13
N PHE A 395 -17.96 16.75 3.76
CA PHE A 395 -17.51 15.48 4.34
C PHE A 395 -16.01 15.26 4.09
N PHE A 396 -15.54 15.38 2.86
CA PHE A 396 -14.12 15.18 2.55
C PHE A 396 -13.21 16.22 3.23
N GLU A 397 -13.65 17.46 3.34
CA GLU A 397 -12.90 18.51 4.05
C GLU A 397 -12.79 18.19 5.56
N LYS A 398 -13.87 17.75 6.19
CA LYS A 398 -13.86 17.31 7.60
C LYS A 398 -12.96 16.09 7.81
N GLU A 399 -13.03 15.12 6.91
CA GLU A 399 -12.22 13.91 6.96
C GLU A 399 -10.74 14.22 6.79
N MET A 400 -10.40 15.14 5.88
CA MET A 400 -9.02 15.64 5.69
C MET A 400 -8.44 16.22 6.98
N TYR A 401 -9.17 17.15 7.63
CA TYR A 401 -8.71 17.71 8.88
C TYR A 401 -8.60 16.66 9.98
N ALA A 402 -9.56 15.74 10.06
CA ALA A 402 -9.55 14.68 11.07
C ALA A 402 -8.33 13.75 10.91
N ILE A 403 -7.97 13.37 9.68
CA ILE A 403 -6.76 12.58 9.41
C ILE A 403 -5.49 13.33 9.83
N LEU A 404 -5.39 14.62 9.49
CA LEU A 404 -4.23 15.44 9.84
C LEU A 404 -4.09 15.65 11.34
N GLU A 405 -5.21 15.83 12.06
CA GLU A 405 -5.23 15.95 13.51
C GLU A 405 -4.84 14.65 14.20
N GLU A 406 -5.39 13.53 13.76
CA GLU A 406 -5.19 12.23 14.40
C GLU A 406 -3.80 11.66 14.12
N TYR A 407 -3.37 11.67 12.86
CA TYR A 407 -2.15 10.98 12.43
C TYR A 407 -0.98 11.92 12.12
N GLY A 408 -1.13 13.20 12.37
CA GLY A 408 -0.15 14.21 12.02
C GLY A 408 1.24 14.06 12.64
N ASN A 409 1.36 13.41 13.79
CA ASN A 409 2.64 13.22 14.49
C ASN A 409 3.51 12.08 13.92
N HIS A 410 2.94 11.19 13.09
CA HIS A 410 3.65 10.06 12.55
C HIS A 410 4.69 10.50 11.51
N PRO A 411 5.99 10.22 11.71
CA PRO A 411 7.02 10.60 10.75
C PRO A 411 6.94 9.83 9.42
N SER A 412 6.35 8.65 9.41
CA SER A 412 6.12 7.86 8.20
C SER A 412 5.08 8.49 7.26
N PHE A 413 4.14 9.29 7.78
CA PHE A 413 3.10 9.98 7.01
C PHE A 413 3.69 11.19 6.27
N ILE A 414 4.31 10.94 5.11
CA ILE A 414 5.00 11.97 4.33
C ILE A 414 4.18 12.55 3.18
N LEU A 415 3.16 11.83 2.70
CA LEU A 415 2.33 12.22 1.55
C LEU A 415 0.85 12.08 1.89
N MET A 416 0.05 13.06 1.48
CA MET A 416 -1.41 12.99 1.48
C MET A 416 -1.96 13.43 0.13
N CYS A 417 -2.95 12.69 -0.37
CA CYS A 417 -3.66 13.00 -1.59
C CYS A 417 -5.17 12.99 -1.36
N ASN A 418 -5.90 13.83 -2.11
CA ASN A 418 -7.36 13.83 -1.99
C ASN A 418 -8.04 12.58 -2.60
N GLY A 419 -7.28 11.68 -3.22
CA GLY A 419 -7.81 10.42 -3.72
C GLY A 419 -7.36 10.05 -5.13
N ASN A 420 -7.97 9.02 -5.70
CA ASN A 420 -7.54 8.41 -6.93
C ASN A 420 -8.36 8.90 -8.13
N GLU A 421 -7.67 9.19 -9.24
CA GLU A 421 -8.24 9.40 -10.58
C GLU A 421 -9.51 10.24 -10.60
N ASN A 422 -9.60 11.26 -9.77
CA ASN A 422 -10.77 12.12 -9.68
C ASN A 422 -10.96 12.91 -10.98
N GLU A 423 -12.23 13.14 -11.33
CA GLU A 423 -12.64 13.94 -12.48
C GLU A 423 -13.66 15.00 -12.02
N GLY A 424 -13.79 16.10 -12.78
CA GLY A 424 -14.72 17.19 -12.48
C GLY A 424 -14.02 18.51 -12.18
N ASN A 425 -14.46 19.25 -11.18
CA ASN A 425 -13.92 20.56 -10.84
C ASN A 425 -12.66 20.49 -9.97
N PHE A 426 -11.48 20.54 -10.60
CA PHE A 426 -10.19 20.48 -9.90
C PHE A 426 -9.89 21.69 -9.02
N ASN A 427 -10.55 22.84 -9.20
CA ASN A 427 -10.41 23.97 -8.28
C ASN A 427 -10.86 23.60 -6.85
N VAL A 428 -11.84 22.72 -6.72
CA VAL A 428 -12.29 22.20 -5.41
C VAL A 428 -11.21 21.34 -4.76
N LEU A 429 -10.53 20.49 -5.53
CA LEU A 429 -9.43 19.67 -5.04
C LEU A 429 -8.21 20.51 -4.68
N GLU A 430 -7.91 21.54 -5.48
CA GLU A 430 -6.82 22.48 -5.20
C GLU A 430 -7.08 23.31 -3.93
N ASP A 431 -8.34 23.71 -3.67
CA ASP A 431 -8.73 24.37 -2.42
C ASP A 431 -8.47 23.50 -1.20
N LEU A 432 -8.80 22.19 -1.28
CA LEU A 432 -8.47 21.21 -0.22
C LEU A 432 -6.96 21.10 0.00
N VAL A 433 -6.16 21.05 -1.07
CA VAL A 433 -4.69 21.04 -0.97
C VAL A 433 -4.17 22.28 -0.23
N LYS A 434 -4.62 23.48 -0.62
CA LYS A 434 -4.23 24.73 0.05
C LYS A 434 -4.61 24.76 1.52
N LYS A 435 -5.81 24.27 1.85
CA LYS A 435 -6.29 24.16 3.23
C LYS A 435 -5.43 23.19 4.04
N ALA A 436 -5.10 22.01 3.46
CA ALA A 436 -4.25 21.03 4.11
C ALA A 436 -2.84 21.57 4.37
N GLN A 437 -2.20 22.20 3.38
CA GLN A 437 -0.87 22.81 3.51
C GLN A 437 -0.83 23.89 4.60
N LYS A 438 -1.88 24.69 4.69
CA LYS A 438 -1.99 25.73 5.72
C LYS A 438 -2.20 25.14 7.12
N HIS A 439 -2.90 24.00 7.20
CA HIS A 439 -3.24 23.36 8.46
C HIS A 439 -2.06 22.57 9.05
N ASP A 440 -1.34 21.85 8.19
CA ASP A 440 -0.22 20.99 8.60
C ASP A 440 0.85 20.93 7.50
N ASN A 441 1.99 21.52 7.73
CA ASN A 441 3.11 21.59 6.79
C ASN A 441 4.15 20.48 6.95
N ARG A 442 3.90 19.49 7.80
CA ARG A 442 4.84 18.39 8.08
C ARG A 442 4.92 17.34 6.96
N ARG A 443 4.16 17.46 5.89
CA ARG A 443 4.09 16.54 4.74
C ARG A 443 3.76 17.25 3.45
N LEU A 444 3.79 16.53 2.34
CA LEU A 444 3.45 17.06 1.02
C LEU A 444 2.04 16.63 0.59
N TYR A 445 1.41 17.43 -0.25
CA TYR A 445 0.02 17.29 -0.65
C TYR A 445 -0.16 17.29 -2.16
N SER A 446 -1.17 16.53 -2.65
CA SER A 446 -1.56 16.47 -4.05
C SER A 446 -3.08 16.41 -4.20
N ALA A 447 -3.60 17.02 -5.26
CA ALA A 447 -5.03 17.12 -5.53
C ALA A 447 -5.65 15.78 -5.94
N SER A 448 -4.96 14.99 -6.75
CA SER A 448 -5.42 13.67 -7.19
C SER A 448 -4.25 12.86 -7.71
N THR A 449 -4.29 11.55 -7.54
CA THR A 449 -3.42 10.67 -8.31
C THR A 449 -3.98 10.53 -9.72
N ALA A 450 -3.10 10.63 -10.73
CA ALA A 450 -3.43 10.67 -12.15
C ALA A 450 -4.39 11.82 -12.54
N ARG A 451 -4.82 11.83 -13.77
CA ARG A 451 -5.73 12.79 -14.44
C ARG A 451 -5.13 14.19 -14.57
N THR A 452 -5.26 15.06 -13.59
CA THR A 452 -4.90 16.47 -13.71
C THR A 452 -3.98 16.90 -12.57
N HIS A 453 -2.92 17.61 -12.91
CA HIS A 453 -2.04 18.31 -11.98
C HIS A 453 -2.60 19.71 -11.70
N THR A 454 -2.55 20.15 -10.44
CA THR A 454 -2.92 21.53 -10.05
C THR A 454 -1.69 22.33 -9.65
N PRO A 455 -1.71 23.67 -9.75
CA PRO A 455 -0.57 24.50 -9.37
C PRO A 455 -0.12 24.37 -7.92
N SER A 456 -1.00 23.92 -7.04
CA SER A 456 -0.71 23.76 -5.60
C SER A 456 -0.17 22.37 -5.23
N ASP A 457 -0.08 21.44 -6.18
CA ASP A 457 0.45 20.11 -5.93
C ASP A 457 1.96 20.18 -5.63
N GLN A 458 2.37 19.57 -4.53
CA GLN A 458 3.77 19.48 -4.13
C GLN A 458 4.44 18.18 -4.62
N TYR A 459 3.67 17.27 -5.14
CA TYR A 459 4.09 16.07 -5.87
C TYR A 459 2.96 15.62 -6.79
N TYR A 460 3.29 14.85 -7.82
CA TYR A 460 2.29 14.39 -8.76
C TYR A 460 2.48 12.89 -9.07
N VAL A 461 1.45 12.11 -8.83
CA VAL A 461 1.43 10.68 -9.18
C VAL A 461 0.66 10.53 -10.48
N SER A 462 1.30 10.05 -11.55
CA SER A 462 0.67 10.03 -12.88
C SER A 462 1.08 8.83 -13.74
N HIS A 463 0.16 8.43 -14.62
CA HIS A 463 0.45 7.53 -15.75
C HIS A 463 1.17 8.24 -16.89
N VAL A 464 0.93 9.54 -17.04
CA VAL A 464 1.28 10.31 -18.22
C VAL A 464 1.85 11.65 -17.78
N THR A 465 2.88 12.08 -18.48
CA THR A 465 3.31 13.49 -18.51
C THR A 465 3.00 14.05 -19.88
N GLU A 466 3.21 15.35 -20.09
CA GLU A 466 3.12 16.00 -21.40
C GLU A 466 4.08 15.38 -22.44
N LYS A 467 5.13 14.69 -21.99
CA LYS A 467 6.08 13.94 -22.84
C LYS A 467 5.59 12.52 -23.18
N GLY A 468 4.50 12.04 -22.57
CA GLY A 468 3.86 10.77 -22.84
C GLY A 468 3.78 9.81 -21.64
N TRP A 469 3.43 8.57 -21.90
CA TRP A 469 3.20 7.53 -20.88
C TRP A 469 4.47 7.15 -20.15
N ILE A 470 4.42 7.15 -18.82
CA ILE A 470 5.53 6.76 -17.93
C ILE A 470 5.33 5.40 -17.25
N THR A 471 4.10 4.86 -17.27
CA THR A 471 3.75 3.62 -16.57
C THR A 471 3.60 2.41 -17.49
N VAL A 472 3.34 2.63 -18.78
CA VAL A 472 3.07 1.56 -19.74
C VAL A 472 4.36 1.03 -20.33
N TYR A 473 4.53 -0.30 -20.31
CA TYR A 473 5.62 -0.99 -20.99
C TYR A 473 5.34 -1.05 -22.51
N GLU A 474 6.26 -0.55 -23.31
CA GLU A 474 6.10 -0.48 -24.78
C GLU A 474 6.55 -1.74 -25.52
N GLY A 475 7.07 -2.75 -24.80
CA GLY A 475 7.44 -4.03 -25.40
C GLY A 475 8.62 -3.97 -26.37
N LYS A 476 9.62 -3.15 -26.08
CA LYS A 476 10.82 -3.03 -26.92
C LYS A 476 11.75 -4.25 -26.74
N PRO A 477 12.41 -4.71 -27.81
CA PRO A 477 13.37 -5.82 -27.72
C PRO A 477 14.71 -5.42 -27.08
N SER A 478 14.80 -4.21 -26.53
CA SER A 478 15.99 -3.57 -26.00
C SER A 478 15.75 -3.14 -24.56
N THR A 479 16.80 -3.10 -23.73
CA THR A 479 16.77 -2.41 -22.44
C THR A 479 17.39 -1.00 -22.51
N ASP A 480 17.88 -0.58 -23.68
CA ASP A 480 18.47 0.75 -23.89
C ASP A 480 17.37 1.79 -24.18
N TRP A 481 16.53 2.00 -23.19
CA TRP A 481 15.47 3.00 -23.24
C TRP A 481 15.14 3.50 -21.84
N ASP A 482 14.64 4.73 -21.79
CA ASP A 482 14.14 5.37 -20.58
C ASP A 482 12.65 5.64 -20.73
N ARG A 483 11.96 5.82 -19.61
CA ARG A 483 10.64 6.43 -19.61
C ARG A 483 10.75 7.87 -20.10
N LYS A 484 9.64 8.52 -20.40
CA LYS A 484 9.67 9.92 -20.80
C LYS A 484 10.27 10.76 -19.68
N LYS A 485 11.46 11.29 -19.92
CA LYS A 485 12.37 11.79 -18.90
C LYS A 485 11.96 13.10 -18.26
N GLU A 486 11.34 13.95 -19.03
CA GLU A 486 11.14 15.33 -18.62
C GLU A 486 9.66 15.65 -18.57
N SER A 487 9.26 16.15 -17.44
CA SER A 487 8.00 16.83 -17.23
C SER A 487 8.28 18.31 -17.07
N ASP A 488 7.47 19.17 -17.64
CA ASP A 488 7.50 20.61 -17.37
C ASP A 488 6.85 20.94 -16.03
N ILE A 489 6.33 19.92 -15.33
CA ILE A 489 5.78 20.03 -13.99
C ILE A 489 6.91 20.28 -12.99
N ASP A 490 6.79 21.37 -12.22
CA ASP A 490 7.80 21.80 -11.27
C ASP A 490 7.62 21.17 -9.87
N CYS A 491 7.38 19.86 -9.85
CA CYS A 491 7.34 19.04 -8.64
C CYS A 491 7.76 17.59 -8.95
N PRO A 492 8.07 16.77 -7.93
CA PRO A 492 8.37 15.36 -8.11
C PRO A 492 7.24 14.61 -8.81
N VAL A 493 7.54 13.89 -9.89
CA VAL A 493 6.60 13.04 -10.61
C VAL A 493 6.87 11.57 -10.29
N ILE A 494 5.86 10.88 -9.79
CA ILE A 494 5.89 9.48 -9.41
C ILE A 494 5.06 8.68 -10.40
N ALA A 495 5.61 7.59 -10.94
CA ALA A 495 4.89 6.74 -11.87
C ALA A 495 3.75 5.98 -11.17
N HIS A 496 2.52 6.22 -11.62
CA HIS A 496 1.28 5.69 -11.07
C HIS A 496 1.00 4.28 -11.56
N GLU A 497 0.67 3.35 -10.66
CA GLU A 497 0.17 2.00 -10.95
C GLU A 497 1.00 1.23 -11.98
N THR A 498 2.30 1.16 -11.76
CA THR A 498 3.19 0.42 -12.66
C THR A 498 2.95 -1.08 -12.58
N GLY A 499 3.44 -1.83 -13.56
CA GLY A 499 3.29 -3.28 -13.62
C GLY A 499 1.96 -3.69 -14.26
N GLN A 500 0.92 -3.85 -13.50
CA GLN A 500 -0.44 -4.21 -13.95
C GLN A 500 -0.48 -5.43 -14.91
N ARG A 501 0.34 -6.45 -14.65
CA ARG A 501 0.43 -7.66 -15.48
C ARG A 501 -0.15 -8.85 -14.72
N CYS A 502 -1.32 -9.28 -15.18
CA CYS A 502 -2.08 -10.33 -14.54
C CYS A 502 -1.49 -11.71 -14.87
N MET A 503 -1.41 -12.56 -13.86
CA MET A 503 -1.07 -13.96 -13.99
C MET A 503 -2.30 -14.87 -13.84
N TYR A 504 -2.15 -16.16 -14.15
CA TYR A 504 -3.20 -17.14 -13.91
C TYR A 504 -3.35 -17.39 -12.40
N PRO A 505 -4.59 -17.52 -11.88
CA PRO A 505 -4.79 -17.70 -10.45
C PRO A 505 -4.14 -19.00 -9.92
N ASN A 506 -3.57 -18.90 -8.73
CA ASN A 506 -3.07 -20.05 -7.99
C ASN A 506 -4.21 -20.64 -7.14
N PHE A 507 -4.76 -21.76 -7.53
CA PHE A 507 -5.90 -22.36 -6.81
C PHE A 507 -5.58 -22.87 -5.41
N ALA A 508 -4.30 -23.08 -5.07
CA ALA A 508 -3.91 -23.41 -3.70
C ALA A 508 -4.22 -22.29 -2.69
N GLU A 509 -4.30 -21.04 -3.14
CA GLU A 509 -4.65 -19.90 -2.28
C GLU A 509 -6.09 -19.97 -1.76
N MET A 510 -6.98 -20.72 -2.39
CA MET A 510 -8.38 -20.85 -1.94
C MET A 510 -8.53 -21.36 -0.51
N GLU A 511 -7.60 -22.20 -0.06
CA GLU A 511 -7.60 -22.77 1.31
C GLU A 511 -7.32 -21.71 2.39
N LYS A 512 -6.71 -20.58 2.02
CA LYS A 512 -6.42 -19.46 2.91
C LYS A 512 -7.64 -18.60 3.23
N TYR A 513 -8.71 -18.68 2.43
CA TYR A 513 -9.93 -17.89 2.59
C TYR A 513 -10.84 -18.49 3.68
N THR A 514 -10.33 -18.54 4.90
CA THR A 514 -11.03 -19.10 6.07
C THR A 514 -11.94 -18.09 6.79
N GLY A 515 -11.76 -16.80 6.52
CA GLY A 515 -12.48 -15.71 7.15
C GLY A 515 -13.84 -15.38 6.52
N VAL A 516 -14.17 -14.08 6.47
CA VAL A 516 -15.48 -13.56 6.03
C VAL A 516 -15.67 -13.53 4.52
N VAL A 517 -14.60 -13.59 3.74
CA VAL A 517 -14.63 -13.59 2.28
C VAL A 517 -14.51 -15.02 1.73
N SER A 518 -15.29 -15.32 0.71
CA SER A 518 -15.24 -16.60 -0.03
C SER A 518 -14.45 -16.44 -1.32
N PRO A 519 -13.62 -17.43 -1.74
CA PRO A 519 -12.83 -17.35 -2.97
C PRO A 519 -13.64 -17.70 -4.22
N ARG A 520 -14.82 -17.08 -4.39
CA ARG A 520 -15.79 -17.41 -5.45
C ARG A 520 -15.24 -17.17 -6.86
N ASN A 521 -14.43 -16.13 -7.01
CA ASN A 521 -13.72 -15.86 -8.27
C ASN A 521 -12.75 -16.99 -8.65
N PHE A 522 -11.96 -17.52 -7.71
CA PHE A 522 -11.10 -18.68 -7.95
C PHE A 522 -11.92 -19.93 -8.32
N GLU A 523 -13.03 -20.18 -7.62
CA GLU A 523 -13.93 -21.30 -7.93
C GLU A 523 -14.41 -21.22 -9.37
N VAL A 524 -14.87 -20.04 -9.82
CA VAL A 524 -15.35 -19.83 -11.18
C VAL A 524 -14.24 -20.07 -12.22
N PHE A 525 -13.02 -19.59 -11.98
CA PHE A 525 -11.88 -19.86 -12.86
C PHE A 525 -11.54 -21.34 -12.91
N ARG A 526 -11.50 -22.01 -11.76
CA ARG A 526 -11.24 -23.46 -11.67
C ARG A 526 -12.26 -24.29 -12.43
N GLU A 527 -13.54 -23.97 -12.30
CA GLU A 527 -14.61 -24.66 -13.01
C GLU A 527 -14.56 -24.42 -14.53
N ARG A 528 -14.24 -23.17 -14.94
CA ARG A 528 -14.04 -22.87 -16.38
C ARG A 528 -12.92 -23.70 -16.97
N LEU A 529 -11.81 -23.84 -16.22
CA LEU A 529 -10.68 -24.65 -16.66
C LEU A 529 -11.04 -26.14 -16.71
N ALA A 530 -11.78 -26.65 -15.72
CA ALA A 530 -12.27 -28.04 -15.69
C ALA A 530 -13.19 -28.37 -16.87
N ARG A 531 -14.14 -27.47 -17.19
CA ARG A 531 -15.03 -27.62 -18.36
C ARG A 531 -14.28 -27.70 -19.69
N ASN A 532 -13.12 -27.07 -19.77
CA ASN A 532 -12.24 -27.14 -20.94
C ASN A 532 -11.29 -28.33 -20.90
N GLY A 533 -11.40 -29.26 -19.94
CA GLY A 533 -10.55 -30.44 -19.81
C GLY A 533 -9.10 -30.14 -19.40
N MET A 534 -8.80 -28.94 -18.91
CA MET A 534 -7.43 -28.44 -18.70
C MET A 534 -7.07 -28.25 -17.23
N LEU A 535 -7.89 -28.68 -16.29
CA LEU A 535 -7.64 -28.48 -14.86
C LEU A 535 -6.28 -29.04 -14.40
N HIS A 536 -5.84 -30.14 -15.00
CA HIS A 536 -4.54 -30.77 -14.70
C HIS A 536 -3.32 -29.90 -15.09
N GLN A 537 -3.52 -28.84 -15.88
CA GLN A 537 -2.47 -27.89 -16.29
C GLN A 537 -2.52 -26.59 -15.47
N ALA A 538 -3.38 -26.48 -14.44
CA ALA A 538 -3.58 -25.23 -13.72
C ALA A 538 -2.28 -24.68 -13.13
N ASP A 539 -1.48 -25.54 -12.50
CA ASP A 539 -0.19 -25.17 -11.90
C ASP A 539 0.83 -24.74 -12.97
N ASP A 540 0.86 -25.42 -14.13
CA ASP A 540 1.70 -25.01 -15.26
C ASP A 540 1.34 -23.61 -15.76
N PHE A 541 0.04 -23.29 -15.83
CA PHE A 541 -0.41 -21.97 -16.26
C PHE A 541 -0.04 -20.90 -15.22
N PHE A 542 -0.24 -21.17 -13.96
CA PHE A 542 0.17 -20.28 -12.88
C PHE A 542 1.68 -20.01 -12.92
N ARG A 543 2.51 -21.06 -12.91
CA ARG A 543 3.97 -20.91 -12.91
C ARG A 543 4.50 -20.21 -14.16
N ALA A 544 4.00 -20.55 -15.34
CA ALA A 544 4.45 -19.94 -16.57
C ALA A 544 4.07 -18.45 -16.65
N THR A 545 2.83 -18.12 -16.32
CA THR A 545 2.37 -16.72 -16.35
C THR A 545 3.01 -15.89 -15.21
N GLY A 546 3.19 -16.48 -14.04
CA GLY A 546 3.86 -15.87 -12.90
C GLY A 546 5.32 -15.54 -13.20
N ALA A 547 6.09 -16.51 -13.73
CA ALA A 547 7.48 -16.28 -14.13
C ALA A 547 7.60 -15.16 -15.19
N HIS A 548 6.65 -15.13 -16.14
CA HIS A 548 6.61 -14.05 -17.13
C HIS A 548 6.31 -12.69 -16.50
N THR A 549 5.39 -12.62 -15.55
CA THR A 549 5.08 -11.39 -14.80
C THR A 549 6.29 -10.89 -14.02
N VAL A 550 7.05 -11.78 -13.38
CA VAL A 550 8.30 -11.43 -12.68
C VAL A 550 9.32 -10.79 -13.63
N LEU A 551 9.50 -11.37 -14.83
CA LEU A 551 10.41 -10.80 -15.85
C LEU A 551 9.93 -9.42 -16.33
N GLN A 552 8.63 -9.25 -16.51
CA GLN A 552 8.05 -7.95 -16.88
C GLN A 552 8.25 -6.91 -15.78
N TYR A 553 8.07 -7.28 -14.52
CA TYR A 553 8.29 -6.37 -13.39
C TYR A 553 9.76 -5.98 -13.25
N LYS A 554 10.70 -6.92 -13.47
CA LYS A 554 12.11 -6.59 -13.55
C LYS A 554 12.37 -5.52 -14.62
N GLU A 555 11.85 -5.69 -15.83
CA GLU A 555 12.02 -4.72 -16.90
C GLU A 555 11.37 -3.36 -16.60
N VAL A 556 10.16 -3.38 -16.03
CA VAL A 556 9.44 -2.17 -15.61
C VAL A 556 10.23 -1.42 -14.54
N ASN A 557 10.65 -2.10 -13.47
CA ASN A 557 11.41 -1.52 -12.38
C ASN A 557 12.72 -0.90 -12.89
N GLU A 558 13.53 -1.70 -13.62
CA GLU A 558 14.80 -1.22 -14.15
C GLU A 558 14.64 -0.02 -15.09
N SER A 559 13.57 0.02 -15.90
CA SER A 559 13.32 1.16 -16.78
C SER A 559 13.02 2.45 -16.00
N LEU A 560 12.32 2.33 -14.87
CA LEU A 560 12.02 3.46 -13.98
C LEU A 560 13.28 3.92 -13.23
N LEU A 561 14.08 2.97 -12.74
CA LEU A 561 15.34 3.26 -12.06
C LEU A 561 16.38 3.91 -13.01
N ARG A 562 16.37 3.57 -14.32
CA ARG A 562 17.21 4.23 -15.34
C ARG A 562 16.74 5.64 -15.68
N THR A 563 15.49 5.97 -15.40
CA THR A 563 14.90 7.24 -15.80
C THR A 563 15.39 8.35 -14.87
N ALA A 564 16.22 9.22 -15.40
CA ALA A 564 16.67 10.40 -14.67
C ALA A 564 15.47 11.30 -14.33
N ASN A 565 15.57 12.00 -13.21
CA ASN A 565 14.55 12.95 -12.74
C ASN A 565 13.17 12.30 -12.43
N SER A 566 13.13 10.97 -12.19
CA SER A 566 11.95 10.30 -11.68
C SER A 566 11.86 10.44 -10.16
N GLY A 567 10.71 10.84 -9.62
CA GLY A 567 10.45 10.90 -8.18
C GLY A 567 10.23 9.51 -7.56
N GLY A 568 9.97 8.50 -8.39
CA GLY A 568 9.70 7.14 -7.96
C GLY A 568 8.62 6.44 -8.77
N PHE A 569 8.15 5.33 -8.23
CA PHE A 569 7.04 4.57 -8.80
C PHE A 569 6.17 3.92 -7.71
N GLN A 570 4.94 3.61 -8.08
CA GLN A 570 3.99 2.86 -7.27
C GLN A 570 3.51 1.66 -8.09
N LEU A 571 3.98 0.45 -7.74
CA LEU A 571 3.52 -0.79 -8.35
C LEU A 571 2.05 -0.99 -7.98
N LEU A 572 1.16 -1.32 -8.94
CA LEU A 572 -0.25 -1.53 -8.67
C LEU A 572 -0.48 -2.54 -7.55
N GLY A 573 0.24 -3.65 -7.57
CA GLY A 573 0.19 -4.62 -6.50
C GLY A 573 1.48 -5.40 -6.37
N LEU A 574 2.17 -5.25 -5.23
CA LEU A 574 3.11 -6.25 -4.76
C LEU A 574 2.32 -7.48 -4.33
N ALA A 575 1.18 -7.27 -3.65
CA ALA A 575 0.17 -8.28 -3.37
C ALA A 575 -0.97 -8.23 -4.39
N ASP A 576 -1.71 -9.34 -4.53
CA ASP A 576 -2.88 -9.41 -5.38
C ASP A 576 -3.99 -8.47 -4.94
N PHE A 577 -4.72 -7.97 -5.92
CA PHE A 577 -5.96 -7.26 -5.74
C PHE A 577 -7.13 -8.09 -6.32
N PRO A 578 -7.69 -9.05 -5.56
CA PRO A 578 -8.77 -9.91 -6.04
C PRO A 578 -10.13 -9.21 -6.19
N GLY A 579 -10.28 -7.97 -5.72
CA GLY A 579 -11.37 -7.07 -6.08
C GLY A 579 -11.30 -6.62 -7.53
N GLN A 580 -12.10 -5.67 -7.92
CA GLN A 580 -12.09 -4.95 -9.21
C GLN A 580 -11.64 -5.80 -10.43
N GLY A 581 -12.38 -6.91 -10.70
CA GLY A 581 -12.13 -7.81 -11.82
C GLY A 581 -11.08 -8.88 -11.57
N SER A 582 -10.75 -9.18 -10.34
CA SER A 582 -9.77 -10.20 -9.93
C SER A 582 -8.39 -9.95 -10.52
N ALA A 583 -7.80 -8.80 -10.18
CA ALA A 583 -6.47 -8.43 -10.63
C ALA A 583 -5.38 -9.24 -9.92
N PHE A 584 -5.06 -10.42 -10.43
CA PHE A 584 -3.97 -11.29 -9.94
C PHE A 584 -2.62 -10.78 -10.47
N VAL A 585 -2.22 -9.60 -10.01
CA VAL A 585 -1.02 -8.89 -10.47
C VAL A 585 0.15 -9.00 -9.49
N GLY A 586 -0.11 -9.39 -8.25
CA GLY A 586 0.89 -9.49 -7.19
C GLY A 586 1.83 -10.67 -7.37
N ILE A 587 3.09 -10.51 -7.03
CA ILE A 587 4.01 -11.63 -6.77
C ILE A 587 3.77 -12.23 -5.39
N LEU A 588 3.05 -11.52 -4.54
CA LEU A 588 2.45 -12.00 -3.31
C LEU A 588 0.94 -12.21 -3.51
N ASP A 589 0.34 -13.04 -2.70
CA ASP A 589 -1.10 -13.25 -2.68
C ASP A 589 -1.82 -12.12 -1.90
N ALA A 590 -3.15 -12.20 -1.81
CA ALA A 590 -3.97 -11.21 -1.10
C ALA A 590 -3.75 -11.18 0.43
N PHE A 591 -2.97 -12.11 0.98
CA PHE A 591 -2.59 -12.19 2.39
C PHE A 591 -1.18 -11.64 2.64
N TRP A 592 -0.55 -11.05 1.61
CA TRP A 592 0.85 -10.58 1.62
C TRP A 592 1.85 -11.71 1.82
N GLU A 593 1.54 -12.92 1.37
CA GLU A 593 2.40 -14.09 1.43
C GLU A 593 2.96 -14.43 0.04
N SER A 594 4.18 -14.99 0.02
CA SER A 594 4.85 -15.33 -1.23
C SER A 594 4.11 -16.41 -2.02
N LYS A 595 3.92 -16.19 -3.31
CA LYS A 595 3.43 -17.20 -4.26
C LYS A 595 4.51 -18.19 -4.72
N GLY A 596 5.75 -18.08 -4.23
CA GLY A 596 6.87 -18.92 -4.63
C GLY A 596 7.39 -18.66 -6.04
N LEU A 597 7.10 -17.50 -6.64
CA LEU A 597 7.50 -17.14 -8.01
C LEU A 597 8.89 -16.54 -8.07
N VAL A 598 9.27 -15.77 -7.06
CA VAL A 598 10.57 -15.11 -6.94
C VAL A 598 10.88 -14.87 -5.47
N SER A 599 12.14 -15.07 -5.06
CA SER A 599 12.55 -14.73 -3.70
C SER A 599 12.74 -13.21 -3.54
N PRO A 600 12.65 -12.68 -2.31
CA PRO A 600 12.95 -11.27 -2.04
C PRO A 600 14.32 -10.85 -2.55
N GLU A 601 15.37 -11.65 -2.32
CA GLU A 601 16.74 -11.36 -2.74
C GLU A 601 16.82 -11.21 -4.27
N LYS A 602 16.16 -12.11 -5.00
CA LYS A 602 16.15 -12.06 -6.46
C LYS A 602 15.34 -10.87 -7.00
N TYR A 603 14.26 -10.50 -6.35
CA TYR A 603 13.46 -9.34 -6.72
C TYR A 603 14.24 -8.04 -6.48
N ARG A 604 15.02 -7.97 -5.41
CA ARG A 604 15.88 -6.84 -5.06
C ARG A 604 16.96 -6.54 -6.10
N GLU A 605 17.32 -7.48 -6.96
CA GLU A 605 18.22 -7.19 -8.08
C GLU A 605 17.65 -6.10 -9.02
N SER A 606 16.33 -5.89 -9.02
CA SER A 606 15.65 -4.86 -9.82
C SER A 606 14.85 -3.85 -8.99
N CYS A 607 14.78 -4.01 -7.68
CA CYS A 607 14.03 -3.14 -6.79
C CYS A 607 14.73 -3.05 -5.43
N ALA A 608 15.70 -2.16 -5.30
CA ALA A 608 16.46 -1.94 -4.05
C ALA A 608 17.00 -0.52 -4.03
N PRO A 609 17.52 -0.03 -2.88
CA PRO A 609 18.20 1.27 -2.81
C PRO A 609 19.43 1.38 -3.71
N THR A 610 20.04 0.24 -4.07
CA THR A 610 21.19 0.16 -4.99
C THR A 610 20.98 -0.96 -5.97
N VAL A 611 20.96 -0.66 -7.26
CA VAL A 611 20.70 -1.63 -8.34
C VAL A 611 21.70 -1.41 -9.48
N LEU A 612 22.32 -2.49 -9.94
CA LEU A 612 23.10 -2.50 -11.18
C LEU A 612 22.14 -2.57 -12.37
N LEU A 613 22.42 -1.82 -13.42
CA LEU A 613 21.57 -1.71 -14.60
C LEU A 613 22.40 -1.98 -15.86
N ALA A 614 21.75 -2.54 -16.89
CA ALA A 614 22.39 -2.75 -18.19
C ALA A 614 21.53 -2.18 -19.32
N ARG A 615 22.13 -1.39 -20.19
CA ARG A 615 21.52 -0.97 -21.47
C ARG A 615 22.03 -1.85 -22.57
N MET A 616 21.15 -2.66 -23.12
CA MET A 616 21.42 -3.58 -24.22
C MET A 616 20.55 -3.21 -25.41
N PRO A 617 21.13 -3.04 -26.62
CA PRO A 617 20.37 -2.64 -27.81
C PRO A 617 19.36 -3.70 -28.26
N LYS A 618 19.65 -4.97 -27.98
CA LYS A 618 18.76 -6.11 -28.26
C LYS A 618 19.08 -7.29 -27.36
N ARG A 619 18.21 -8.29 -27.35
CA ARG A 619 18.39 -9.52 -26.58
C ARG A 619 18.70 -10.74 -27.45
N THR A 620 18.53 -10.65 -28.76
CA THR A 620 18.80 -11.75 -29.70
C THR A 620 19.92 -11.37 -30.62
N TYR A 621 20.89 -12.25 -30.78
CA TYR A 621 22.12 -12.07 -31.55
C TYR A 621 22.39 -13.26 -32.47
N MET A 622 23.08 -13.00 -33.59
CA MET A 622 23.77 -14.02 -34.34
C MET A 622 25.21 -14.16 -33.82
N ASN A 623 25.81 -15.35 -33.96
CA ASN A 623 27.15 -15.57 -33.41
C ASN A 623 28.27 -14.79 -34.12
N ASN A 624 28.03 -14.23 -35.31
CA ASN A 624 28.98 -13.31 -35.97
C ASN A 624 28.85 -11.85 -35.46
N GLU A 625 27.99 -11.59 -34.51
CA GLU A 625 27.82 -10.26 -33.94
C GLU A 625 28.64 -10.07 -32.65
N THR A 626 28.71 -8.85 -32.21
CA THR A 626 29.28 -8.48 -30.91
C THR A 626 28.16 -8.11 -29.96
N PHE A 627 28.09 -8.77 -28.82
CA PHE A 627 27.22 -8.37 -27.72
C PHE A 627 27.78 -7.11 -27.06
N THR A 628 26.93 -6.13 -26.87
CA THR A 628 27.29 -4.87 -26.18
C THR A 628 26.30 -4.54 -25.07
N ALA A 629 26.82 -4.09 -23.92
CA ALA A 629 26.03 -3.56 -22.82
C ALA A 629 26.73 -2.35 -22.21
N LYS A 630 25.98 -1.26 -21.98
CA LYS A 630 26.42 -0.18 -21.09
C LYS A 630 25.94 -0.51 -19.69
N LEU A 631 26.86 -0.56 -18.76
CA LEU A 631 26.56 -0.86 -17.37
C LEU A 631 26.41 0.46 -16.59
N GLU A 632 25.34 0.54 -15.82
CA GLU A 632 24.99 1.71 -15.01
C GLU A 632 24.70 1.26 -13.57
N ILE A 633 24.70 2.20 -12.64
CA ILE A 633 24.26 2.00 -11.28
C ILE A 633 23.19 3.04 -10.91
N TYR A 634 22.09 2.58 -10.36
CA TYR A 634 21.14 3.37 -9.59
C TYR A 634 21.53 3.25 -8.11
N HIS A 635 21.78 4.39 -7.44
CA HIS A 635 22.20 4.39 -6.05
C HIS A 635 21.51 5.48 -5.23
N TYR A 636 20.51 5.06 -4.45
CA TYR A 636 19.80 5.84 -3.43
C TYR A 636 19.98 5.22 -2.04
N GLY A 637 21.10 4.52 -1.82
CA GLY A 637 21.52 3.93 -0.56
C GLY A 637 21.82 5.00 0.51
N GLU A 638 21.96 4.62 1.76
CA GLU A 638 22.18 5.52 2.90
C GLU A 638 23.47 6.33 2.78
N HIS A 639 24.53 5.68 2.32
CA HIS A 639 25.87 6.25 2.25
C HIS A 639 26.49 6.13 0.86
N PRO A 640 27.35 7.07 0.44
CA PRO A 640 28.10 6.94 -0.82
C PRO A 640 28.91 5.64 -0.88
N LEU A 641 28.95 5.03 -2.07
CA LEU A 641 29.78 3.84 -2.27
C LEU A 641 31.24 4.25 -2.48
N LYS A 642 32.15 3.52 -1.86
CA LYS A 642 33.59 3.69 -2.05
C LYS A 642 33.99 3.24 -3.46
N ARG A 643 35.19 3.70 -3.90
CA ARG A 643 35.85 3.16 -5.10
C ARG A 643 35.86 1.64 -5.03
N GLY A 644 35.61 0.99 -6.17
CA GLY A 644 35.45 -0.45 -6.18
C GLY A 644 35.72 -1.08 -7.54
N LYS A 645 35.22 -2.29 -7.67
CA LYS A 645 35.37 -3.11 -8.87
C LYS A 645 34.05 -3.73 -9.26
N LEU A 646 33.61 -3.45 -10.49
CA LEU A 646 32.51 -4.12 -11.14
C LEU A 646 33.04 -5.33 -11.90
N ASN A 647 32.78 -6.51 -11.44
CA ASN A 647 33.04 -7.76 -12.13
C ASN A 647 31.85 -8.08 -13.03
N TRP A 648 32.12 -8.56 -14.25
CA TRP A 648 31.10 -9.05 -15.16
C TRP A 648 31.53 -10.39 -15.76
N GLU A 649 30.56 -11.25 -16.01
CA GLU A 649 30.77 -12.59 -16.53
C GLU A 649 29.60 -12.99 -17.43
N LEU A 650 29.88 -13.39 -18.68
CA LEU A 650 28.92 -13.98 -19.58
C LEU A 650 29.01 -15.50 -19.45
N LYS A 651 27.91 -16.14 -19.05
CA LYS A 651 27.82 -17.60 -18.83
C LYS A 651 26.89 -18.25 -19.82
N ASP A 652 27.17 -19.51 -20.15
CA ASP A 652 26.28 -20.36 -20.93
C ASP A 652 25.16 -20.97 -20.05
N GLY A 653 24.23 -21.70 -20.70
CA GLY A 653 23.12 -22.35 -19.99
C GLY A 653 23.54 -23.49 -19.04
N LYS A 654 24.81 -23.89 -19.06
CA LYS A 654 25.41 -24.88 -18.14
C LYS A 654 26.20 -24.23 -17.01
N GLY A 655 26.28 -22.88 -16.99
CA GLY A 655 27.03 -22.13 -15.99
C GLY A 655 28.51 -21.93 -16.31
N ASN A 656 29.00 -22.37 -17.48
CA ASN A 656 30.39 -22.18 -17.87
C ASN A 656 30.63 -20.73 -18.32
N THR A 657 31.77 -20.16 -17.97
CA THR A 657 32.16 -18.82 -18.39
C THR A 657 32.56 -18.76 -19.86
N VAL A 658 31.77 -18.04 -20.64
CA VAL A 658 32.12 -17.73 -22.07
C VAL A 658 33.16 -16.60 -22.10
N LYS A 659 32.96 -15.55 -21.31
CA LYS A 659 33.86 -14.40 -21.17
C LYS A 659 33.66 -13.71 -19.83
N LYS A 660 34.73 -13.17 -19.26
CA LYS A 660 34.69 -12.35 -18.04
C LYS A 660 35.63 -11.18 -18.12
N GLY A 661 35.41 -10.19 -17.25
CA GLY A 661 36.25 -9.03 -17.10
C GLY A 661 35.82 -8.19 -15.90
N ASN A 662 36.46 -7.06 -15.76
CA ASN A 662 36.14 -6.11 -14.70
C ASN A 662 36.32 -4.67 -15.15
N ILE A 663 35.70 -3.76 -14.42
CA ILE A 663 35.76 -2.31 -14.59
C ILE A 663 36.02 -1.70 -13.22
N SER A 664 37.04 -0.86 -13.10
CA SER A 664 37.28 -0.07 -11.90
C SER A 664 36.25 1.04 -11.81
N THR A 665 35.57 1.18 -10.67
CA THR A 665 34.56 2.20 -10.45
C THR A 665 35.07 3.31 -9.55
N PRO A 666 34.73 4.58 -9.82
CA PRO A 666 34.96 5.68 -8.88
C PRO A 666 34.14 5.49 -7.59
N ALA A 667 34.27 6.39 -6.65
CA ALA A 667 33.30 6.54 -5.59
C ALA A 667 31.97 7.02 -6.19
N ILE A 668 30.83 6.47 -5.73
CA ILE A 668 29.52 6.74 -6.28
C ILE A 668 28.71 7.50 -5.22
N PRO A 669 28.27 8.73 -5.50
CA PRO A 669 27.46 9.48 -4.56
C PRO A 669 26.06 8.89 -4.41
N CYS A 670 25.37 9.24 -3.33
CA CYS A 670 23.95 8.93 -3.18
C CYS A 670 23.09 9.74 -4.16
N ALA A 671 21.86 9.27 -4.38
CA ALA A 671 20.84 9.89 -5.24
C ALA A 671 21.30 10.11 -6.68
N THR A 672 21.90 9.08 -7.26
CA THR A 672 22.46 9.12 -8.61
C THR A 672 22.07 7.92 -9.48
N VAL A 673 22.09 8.14 -10.79
CA VAL A 673 22.13 7.10 -11.82
C VAL A 673 23.34 7.38 -12.71
N ASP A 674 24.40 6.59 -12.54
CA ASP A 674 25.68 6.84 -13.16
C ASP A 674 26.14 5.68 -14.06
N SER A 675 26.91 6.01 -15.09
CA SER A 675 27.55 5.03 -15.97
C SER A 675 28.79 4.43 -15.30
N LEU A 676 28.87 3.10 -15.27
CA LEU A 676 30.03 2.35 -14.76
C LEU A 676 30.98 1.93 -15.89
N GLY A 677 30.49 1.89 -17.13
CA GLY A 677 31.31 1.52 -18.28
C GLY A 677 30.60 0.66 -19.32
N LYS A 678 31.35 0.00 -20.19
CA LYS A 678 30.83 -0.72 -21.34
C LYS A 678 31.46 -2.10 -21.48
N VAL A 679 30.66 -3.08 -21.81
CA VAL A 679 31.07 -4.44 -22.11
C VAL A 679 30.87 -4.70 -23.60
N ASN A 680 31.89 -5.27 -24.27
CA ASN A 680 31.85 -5.69 -25.65
C ASN A 680 32.42 -7.12 -25.76
N ILE A 681 31.62 -8.07 -26.28
CA ILE A 681 31.98 -9.48 -26.32
C ILE A 681 31.68 -10.03 -27.72
N SER A 682 32.68 -10.51 -28.42
CA SER A 682 32.48 -11.27 -29.66
C SER A 682 31.79 -12.60 -29.36
N LEU A 683 30.74 -12.91 -30.10
CA LEU A 683 29.95 -14.13 -29.91
C LEU A 683 30.39 -15.27 -30.84
N ASN A 684 31.49 -15.12 -31.58
CA ASN A 684 31.93 -16.06 -32.61
C ASN A 684 32.29 -17.48 -32.09
N LYS A 685 32.47 -17.66 -30.80
CA LYS A 685 32.69 -18.93 -30.15
C LYS A 685 31.41 -19.73 -29.90
N VAL A 686 30.25 -19.12 -30.03
CA VAL A 686 28.96 -19.78 -29.82
C VAL A 686 28.62 -20.59 -31.08
N SER A 687 28.72 -21.89 -31.02
CA SER A 687 28.56 -22.80 -32.16
C SER A 687 27.14 -23.34 -32.37
N HIS A 688 26.28 -23.22 -31.38
CA HIS A 688 24.89 -23.67 -31.39
C HIS A 688 23.94 -22.63 -30.77
N ALA A 689 22.65 -22.78 -31.04
CA ALA A 689 21.66 -21.89 -30.46
C ALA A 689 21.58 -22.07 -28.95
N GLU A 690 21.85 -21.03 -28.19
CA GLU A 690 21.83 -21.09 -26.73
C GLU A 690 21.50 -19.75 -26.07
N LYS A 691 21.05 -19.85 -24.81
CA LYS A 691 20.85 -18.71 -23.92
C LYS A 691 22.18 -18.43 -23.19
N LEU A 692 22.62 -17.19 -23.20
CA LEU A 692 23.73 -16.70 -22.38
C LEU A 692 23.19 -15.71 -21.36
N THR A 693 23.79 -15.66 -20.17
CA THR A 693 23.42 -14.74 -19.10
C THR A 693 24.60 -13.85 -18.74
N LEU A 694 24.42 -12.53 -18.84
CA LEU A 694 25.37 -11.55 -18.32
C LEU A 694 25.15 -11.37 -16.83
N HIS A 695 26.10 -11.83 -16.03
CA HIS A 695 26.12 -11.57 -14.58
C HIS A 695 27.02 -10.37 -14.28
N THR A 696 26.60 -9.53 -13.35
CA THR A 696 27.40 -8.39 -12.85
C THR A 696 27.41 -8.38 -11.34
N THR A 697 28.56 -8.00 -10.77
CA THR A 697 28.75 -7.91 -9.32
C THR A 697 29.63 -6.73 -8.98
N LEU A 698 29.12 -5.77 -8.20
CA LEU A 698 29.88 -4.64 -7.69
C LEU A 698 30.26 -4.87 -6.24
N ASN A 699 31.58 -4.81 -5.95
CA ASN A 699 32.13 -4.93 -4.60
C ASN A 699 31.65 -6.20 -3.84
N ASP A 700 31.38 -7.27 -4.55
CA ASP A 700 30.85 -8.55 -4.04
C ASP A 700 29.53 -8.44 -3.24
N THR A 701 28.85 -7.31 -3.37
CA THR A 701 27.62 -6.99 -2.60
C THR A 701 26.40 -6.83 -3.50
N TYR A 702 26.53 -6.11 -4.60
CA TYR A 702 25.42 -5.78 -5.49
C TYR A 702 25.48 -6.63 -6.73
N HIS A 703 24.38 -7.34 -7.02
CA HIS A 703 24.29 -8.29 -8.11
C HIS A 703 23.15 -7.96 -9.04
N ASN A 704 23.30 -8.26 -10.32
CA ASN A 704 22.20 -8.31 -11.29
C ASN A 704 22.58 -9.16 -12.48
N GLU A 705 21.58 -9.63 -13.27
CA GLU A 705 21.82 -10.46 -14.42
C GLU A 705 20.79 -10.23 -15.53
N TRP A 706 21.18 -10.47 -16.77
CA TRP A 706 20.33 -10.33 -17.95
C TRP A 706 20.60 -11.42 -18.96
N ASP A 707 19.54 -12.01 -19.50
CA ASP A 707 19.58 -13.03 -20.54
C ASP A 707 19.67 -12.44 -21.95
N ILE A 708 20.46 -13.09 -22.80
CA ILE A 708 20.50 -12.91 -24.26
C ILE A 708 20.45 -14.28 -24.95
N TRP A 709 19.98 -14.31 -26.18
CA TRP A 709 19.91 -15.53 -27.00
C TRP A 709 20.79 -15.38 -28.22
N VAL A 710 21.64 -16.35 -28.47
CA VAL A 710 22.62 -16.34 -29.53
C VAL A 710 22.36 -17.51 -30.48
N TYR A 711 22.33 -17.24 -31.78
CA TYR A 711 22.10 -18.23 -32.82
C TYR A 711 23.27 -18.27 -33.80
N PRO A 712 23.64 -19.44 -34.32
CA PRO A 712 24.69 -19.57 -35.35
C PRO A 712 24.21 -18.97 -36.68
N CYS A 713 25.11 -18.27 -37.39
CA CYS A 713 24.83 -17.67 -38.69
C CYS A 713 24.64 -18.75 -39.78
N GLN A 714 25.40 -19.84 -39.69
CA GLN A 714 25.25 -20.95 -40.60
C GLN A 714 24.28 -21.96 -40.02
N GLN A 715 23.09 -22.00 -40.57
CA GLN A 715 22.18 -23.10 -40.33
C GLN A 715 22.39 -24.10 -41.45
N THR A 716 22.72 -25.31 -41.12
CA THR A 716 22.52 -26.44 -42.04
C THR A 716 21.04 -26.44 -42.39
N ALA A 717 20.71 -26.17 -43.63
CA ALA A 717 19.35 -26.37 -44.12
C ALA A 717 18.99 -27.83 -43.78
N ALA A 718 17.98 -28.02 -42.95
CA ALA A 718 17.45 -29.37 -42.81
C ALA A 718 16.73 -29.67 -44.12
N ASP A 719 17.30 -30.54 -44.93
CA ASP A 719 16.73 -30.97 -46.22
C ASP A 719 15.35 -31.64 -46.08
N ASP A 720 14.90 -31.84 -44.84
CA ASP A 720 13.66 -32.52 -44.49
C ASP A 720 12.42 -31.62 -44.41
N TYR A 721 12.53 -30.31 -44.56
CA TYR A 721 11.40 -29.38 -44.42
C TYR A 721 11.04 -28.68 -45.73
N VAL A 722 9.76 -28.71 -46.11
CA VAL A 722 9.19 -27.87 -47.16
C VAL A 722 8.64 -26.58 -46.50
N TYR A 723 9.23 -25.44 -46.81
CA TYR A 723 8.72 -24.16 -46.40
C TYR A 723 7.66 -23.64 -47.36
N ALA A 724 6.51 -23.23 -46.85
CA ALA A 724 5.43 -22.70 -47.67
C ALA A 724 4.68 -21.55 -46.96
N ARG A 725 4.18 -20.59 -47.72
CA ARG A 725 3.32 -19.48 -47.26
C ARG A 725 1.84 -19.70 -47.63
N THR A 726 1.55 -20.65 -48.50
CA THR A 726 0.19 -21.01 -48.93
C THR A 726 0.01 -22.51 -48.80
N TYR A 727 -1.19 -22.94 -48.43
CA TYR A 727 -1.57 -24.34 -48.43
C TYR A 727 -2.05 -24.72 -49.84
N ASP A 728 -1.11 -25.08 -50.71
CA ASP A 728 -1.31 -25.41 -52.09
C ASP A 728 -1.06 -26.91 -52.41
N GLU A 729 -1.20 -27.31 -53.66
CA GLU A 729 -0.96 -28.69 -54.09
C GLU A 729 0.46 -29.17 -53.83
N LYS A 730 1.44 -28.29 -53.87
CA LYS A 730 2.84 -28.60 -53.56
C LYS A 730 2.98 -28.99 -52.09
N VAL A 731 2.30 -28.29 -51.18
CA VAL A 731 2.26 -28.59 -49.74
C VAL A 731 1.53 -29.92 -49.52
N LYS A 732 0.39 -30.14 -50.16
CA LYS A 732 -0.34 -31.40 -50.05
C LYS A 732 0.49 -32.59 -50.52
N THR A 733 1.14 -32.46 -51.65
CA THR A 733 2.02 -33.51 -52.21
C THR A 733 3.18 -33.80 -51.24
N ALA A 734 3.80 -32.79 -50.68
CA ALA A 734 4.88 -32.98 -49.71
C ALA A 734 4.40 -33.71 -48.44
N LEU A 735 3.22 -33.38 -47.95
CA LEU A 735 2.59 -34.05 -46.79
C LEU A 735 2.25 -35.51 -47.12
N GLN A 736 1.69 -35.79 -48.32
CA GLN A 736 1.41 -37.16 -48.79
C GLN A 736 2.68 -37.99 -48.93
N GLN A 737 3.81 -37.36 -49.25
CA GLN A 737 5.13 -38.00 -49.31
C GLN A 737 5.80 -38.15 -47.95
N GLY A 738 5.10 -37.82 -46.86
CA GLY A 738 5.63 -37.89 -45.49
C GLY A 738 6.68 -36.82 -45.15
N LYS A 739 6.82 -35.78 -45.96
CA LYS A 739 7.76 -34.69 -45.71
C LYS A 739 7.22 -33.75 -44.63
N LYS A 740 8.11 -33.22 -43.84
CA LYS A 740 7.78 -32.17 -42.87
C LYS A 740 7.53 -30.85 -43.60
N VAL A 741 6.43 -30.21 -43.33
CA VAL A 741 6.08 -28.90 -43.93
C VAL A 741 6.01 -27.83 -42.84
N LEU A 742 6.75 -26.74 -43.02
CA LEU A 742 6.61 -25.50 -42.24
C LEU A 742 5.74 -24.53 -43.05
N LEU A 743 4.45 -24.47 -42.70
CA LEU A 743 3.51 -23.54 -43.33
C LEU A 743 3.39 -22.26 -42.45
N ILE A 744 3.79 -21.10 -42.98
CA ILE A 744 3.64 -19.78 -42.36
C ILE A 744 2.74 -18.93 -43.27
N PRO A 745 1.42 -19.06 -43.15
CA PRO A 745 0.48 -18.35 -44.02
C PRO A 745 0.42 -16.84 -43.66
N GLU A 746 0.41 -16.00 -44.71
CA GLU A 746 0.35 -14.53 -44.53
C GLU A 746 -1.06 -14.03 -44.16
N ASN A 747 -2.10 -14.75 -44.63
CA ASN A 747 -3.50 -14.32 -44.47
C ASN A 747 -4.33 -15.41 -43.80
N VAL A 748 -4.19 -15.55 -42.50
CA VAL A 748 -5.06 -16.44 -41.72
C VAL A 748 -6.34 -15.70 -41.33
N LYS A 749 -7.49 -16.20 -41.81
CA LYS A 749 -8.80 -15.73 -41.35
C LYS A 749 -9.05 -16.32 -39.98
N GLY A 750 -9.20 -15.47 -38.98
CA GLY A 750 -9.46 -15.88 -37.58
C GLY A 750 -9.20 -14.77 -36.59
N ARG A 751 -9.44 -15.06 -35.31
CA ARG A 751 -9.10 -14.11 -34.24
C ARG A 751 -7.58 -14.02 -34.12
N LYS A 752 -7.05 -12.82 -34.28
CA LYS A 752 -5.62 -12.55 -34.00
C LYS A 752 -5.39 -12.69 -32.51
N THR A 753 -4.52 -13.60 -32.11
CA THR A 753 -3.99 -13.67 -30.75
C THR A 753 -2.80 -12.73 -30.63
N LYS A 754 -2.74 -11.97 -29.53
CA LYS A 754 -1.56 -11.18 -29.19
C LYS A 754 -0.76 -11.95 -28.14
N PHE A 755 0.56 -12.04 -28.32
CA PHE A 755 1.49 -12.52 -27.32
C PHE A 755 1.77 -11.43 -26.29
N ALA A 756 0.75 -10.92 -25.66
CA ALA A 756 0.87 -9.93 -24.61
C ALA A 756 0.17 -10.44 -23.35
N SER A 757 0.81 -10.21 -22.21
CA SER A 757 0.16 -10.42 -20.93
C SER A 757 -1.10 -9.59 -20.84
N HIS A 758 -2.10 -10.06 -20.10
CA HIS A 758 -3.28 -9.28 -19.82
C HIS A 758 -2.89 -8.05 -19.02
N PHE A 759 -3.42 -6.92 -19.47
CA PHE A 759 -3.34 -5.69 -18.70
C PHE A 759 -4.42 -5.72 -17.64
N TRP A 760 -3.99 -5.59 -16.39
CA TRP A 760 -4.78 -5.40 -15.19
C TRP A 760 -5.61 -6.62 -14.75
N ASN A 761 -6.70 -6.97 -15.41
CA ASN A 761 -7.51 -8.12 -14.99
C ASN A 761 -8.06 -8.93 -16.17
N PRO A 762 -8.35 -10.23 -15.98
CA PRO A 762 -8.84 -11.10 -17.04
C PRO A 762 -10.32 -10.87 -17.40
N HIS A 763 -11.06 -10.15 -16.55
CA HIS A 763 -12.51 -9.99 -16.72
C HIS A 763 -12.87 -8.92 -17.77
N LYS A 764 -12.14 -7.82 -17.84
CA LYS A 764 -12.38 -6.73 -18.80
C LYS A 764 -12.21 -7.14 -20.26
N ASN A 765 -11.42 -8.15 -20.52
CA ASN A 765 -11.25 -8.68 -21.87
C ASN A 765 -11.96 -10.02 -21.97
N THR A 766 -13.14 -10.05 -22.51
CA THR A 766 -14.07 -11.18 -22.70
C THR A 766 -13.49 -12.43 -23.42
N CYS A 767 -12.21 -12.61 -23.42
CA CYS A 767 -11.51 -13.68 -24.11
C CYS A 767 -10.83 -14.66 -23.16
N SER A 768 -11.58 -15.65 -22.68
CA SER A 768 -11.04 -16.87 -22.06
C SER A 768 -9.99 -17.60 -22.93
N PHE A 769 -9.91 -17.30 -24.20
CA PHE A 769 -8.91 -17.82 -25.14
C PHE A 769 -7.52 -17.19 -25.02
N SER A 770 -7.42 -15.98 -24.50
CA SER A 770 -6.13 -15.30 -24.36
C SER A 770 -5.23 -15.93 -23.31
N TYR A 771 -5.78 -16.55 -22.25
CA TYR A 771 -4.99 -17.24 -21.23
C TYR A 771 -4.28 -18.49 -21.76
N LEU A 772 -4.91 -19.23 -22.68
CA LEU A 772 -4.31 -20.42 -23.27
C LEU A 772 -3.17 -20.07 -24.21
N ALA A 773 -3.36 -19.04 -25.04
CA ALA A 773 -2.29 -18.51 -25.89
C ALA A 773 -1.14 -17.92 -25.04
N TYR A 774 -1.46 -17.30 -23.90
CA TYR A 774 -0.51 -16.74 -22.97
C TYR A 774 0.33 -17.81 -22.25
N ALA A 775 -0.30 -18.86 -21.75
CA ALA A 775 0.41 -19.97 -21.11
C ALA A 775 1.31 -20.73 -22.09
N SER A 776 0.85 -20.94 -23.33
CA SER A 776 1.65 -21.53 -24.39
C SER A 776 2.83 -20.63 -24.78
N TRP A 777 2.63 -19.32 -24.81
CA TRP A 777 3.67 -18.35 -25.11
C TRP A 777 4.70 -18.20 -23.96
N CYS A 778 4.27 -18.25 -22.71
CA CYS A 778 5.18 -18.26 -21.56
C CYS A 778 6.10 -19.50 -21.58
N ARG A 779 5.59 -20.67 -21.95
CA ARG A 779 6.42 -21.85 -22.23
C ARG A 779 7.46 -21.56 -23.33
N ALA A 780 7.06 -20.85 -24.37
CA ALA A 780 7.95 -20.52 -25.48
C ALA A 780 9.02 -19.47 -25.14
N TYR A 781 8.75 -18.55 -24.21
CA TYR A 781 9.73 -17.55 -23.78
C TYR A 781 10.71 -18.04 -22.71
N ILE A 782 10.27 -18.97 -21.88
CA ILE A 782 11.10 -19.57 -20.82
C ILE A 782 11.99 -20.69 -21.39
N PHE A 783 11.56 -21.31 -22.50
CA PHE A 783 12.34 -22.34 -23.19
C PHE A 783 12.93 -21.80 -24.50
N PRO A 784 14.14 -22.25 -24.90
CA PRO A 784 14.75 -21.81 -26.15
C PRO A 784 13.83 -22.06 -27.35
N ILE A 785 14.01 -21.27 -28.42
CA ILE A 785 13.21 -21.35 -29.67
C ILE A 785 13.01 -22.79 -30.21
N HIS A 786 13.85 -23.75 -29.84
CA HIS A 786 13.61 -25.19 -30.07
C HIS A 786 12.26 -25.65 -29.50
N SER A 787 11.77 -25.08 -28.41
CA SER A 787 10.44 -25.36 -27.83
C SER A 787 9.32 -24.60 -28.54
N LEU A 788 9.57 -23.46 -29.14
CA LEU A 788 8.62 -22.76 -30.02
C LEU A 788 8.19 -23.61 -31.21
N TYR A 789 9.14 -24.29 -31.85
CA TYR A 789 8.85 -25.23 -32.95
C TYR A 789 8.00 -26.40 -32.45
N ARG A 790 8.25 -26.92 -31.28
CA ARG A 790 7.51 -28.04 -30.70
C ARG A 790 6.10 -27.65 -30.23
N VAL A 791 5.93 -26.52 -29.58
CA VAL A 791 4.61 -26.01 -29.15
C VAL A 791 3.74 -25.59 -30.32
N TYR A 792 4.33 -25.01 -31.37
CA TYR A 792 3.62 -24.70 -32.60
C TYR A 792 3.22 -25.98 -33.36
N TYR A 793 4.08 -26.98 -33.36
CA TYR A 793 3.86 -28.27 -33.97
C TYR A 793 2.80 -29.11 -33.27
N ASP A 794 2.82 -29.17 -31.96
CA ASP A 794 1.83 -29.90 -31.15
C ASP A 794 0.44 -29.26 -31.21
N ASN A 795 0.35 -27.92 -31.21
CA ASN A 795 -0.93 -27.21 -31.41
C ASN A 795 -1.49 -27.34 -32.83
N ILE A 796 -0.63 -27.38 -33.84
CA ILE A 796 -1.06 -27.67 -35.25
C ILE A 796 -1.54 -29.11 -35.36
N ARG A 797 -0.90 -30.07 -34.71
CA ARG A 797 -1.33 -31.51 -34.71
C ARG A 797 -2.72 -31.68 -34.10
N HIS A 798 -3.03 -30.96 -33.00
CA HIS A 798 -4.36 -31.03 -32.40
C HIS A 798 -5.44 -30.32 -33.20
N HIS A 799 -5.13 -29.31 -33.98
CA HIS A 799 -6.13 -28.65 -34.84
C HIS A 799 -6.29 -29.29 -36.22
N VAL A 800 -5.26 -29.99 -36.71
CA VAL A 800 -5.38 -30.69 -38.00
C VAL A 800 -6.07 -32.07 -37.85
N SER A 801 -6.07 -32.68 -36.67
CA SER A 801 -6.85 -33.90 -36.38
C SER A 801 -8.36 -33.71 -36.28
N TYR A 802 -8.86 -32.47 -36.26
CA TYR A 802 -10.31 -32.13 -36.27
C TYR A 802 -10.82 -31.62 -37.63
N ALA A 803 -9.96 -31.61 -38.66
CA ALA A 803 -10.30 -31.11 -40.01
C ALA A 803 -10.16 -32.18 -41.11
N VAL A 804 -10.10 -33.46 -40.73
CA VAL A 804 -10.18 -34.58 -41.69
C VAL A 804 -11.32 -35.51 -41.31
#